data_5dfe0aa5b3b45db1985ecf3d740b0bae
#
_entry.id   5dfe0aa5b3b45db1985ecf3d740b0bae
#
_cell.length_a   1.000
_cell.length_b   1.000
_cell.length_c   1.000
_cell.angle_alpha   90.00
_cell.angle_beta   90.00
_cell.angle_gamma   90.00
#
_symmetry.space_group_name_H-M   'P 1'
#
loop_
_entity.id
_entity.type
_entity.pdbx_description
1 polymer ?
#
loop_
_entity_poly.entity_id
_entity_poly.type
_entity_poly.pdbx_seq_one_letter_code
_entity_poly.pdbx_strand_id
1 'polypeptide(L)'
;MKRAPNLKHQPKDKMTEVIIFAGSDAWAHAKEWSEWAGKHIAADDTHPVILGPEQLASLADTQIIDKGRYYVRIYRAGEISEQHLTQIATLLAVAGVKEARCYRSFVDQQPEDWTPRMAGLKDDAEHGKSLVINLPAKTNFTGNYDDELKPRVESRVDGVFWVTPKVDKQSGEIIRPETWLCSPLELLGTGTIGKEHYRVMRWKKPANHEVITMAVPCGGIGDRDGWRLLKDHGLNVTTNGKYRAILADWMQLSGSHEEWQLSTTTGWHFGAYIMPDGSVIGESEKPILFTGKTAAVNGYSVAGTAEGWRDTVARLAGGNPSMMLGVAVSLSAPLIGLVGADGFGVHLFEQSSAGKTTTQNIASSLWGEPDAQRLTWYGTALGIANEAEAHNDGLLPLDEIGQAGNAREVSTSAYTLFNGSGKLQGAKDGGNREIKHWRTVAISTGEMDVETFLKTEGIKIKAGQLVRLLNVPMEKATQFHEYSTGKAHADALKDAWTANHGAAGREWVKWLAGHQQEAKDAVRACRERWRNLIPESYGEQVHRVGERFAILEAALVLSGHVTGWDEQECRDAIQHNFNAWVKEFGTGNREFKQMVEQAEAFLSSFGFSRYLPYPNSDERDLPIKDLAGYRKGSIRNEDDEFRFYTFPHVFEGEIAQGFNPSHFARALSAAGMLEAGGDRRYKKKALGRIGGKQHIFYVLMFQPEAED
;
A
#
# COMPACT_ATOMS: atom_id res chain seq x y z
N MET A 1 -13.39 -42.62 28.02
CA MET A 1 -14.89 -42.67 27.98
C MET A 1 -15.43 -41.61 28.90
N LYS A 2 -15.78 -40.45 28.40
CA LYS A 2 -16.40 -39.37 29.16
C LYS A 2 -17.91 -39.56 29.13
N ARG A 3 -18.55 -39.39 30.29
CA ARG A 3 -19.94 -39.69 30.58
C ARG A 3 -20.88 -39.08 29.54
N ALA A 4 -21.86 -39.89 29.07
CA ALA A 4 -22.96 -39.40 28.26
C ALA A 4 -23.72 -38.26 28.97
N PRO A 5 -24.24 -37.25 28.21
CA PRO A 5 -25.00 -36.17 28.83
C PRO A 5 -26.18 -36.69 29.59
N ASN A 6 -26.50 -36.06 30.74
CA ASN A 6 -27.50 -36.50 31.65
C ASN A 6 -28.91 -36.21 31.09
N LEU A 7 -29.59 -37.21 30.55
CA LEU A 7 -30.90 -37.15 29.94
C LEU A 7 -32.05 -36.95 30.95
N LYS A 8 -31.87 -36.30 32.10
CA LYS A 8 -32.85 -36.18 33.18
C LYS A 8 -34.02 -35.24 32.95
N HIS A 9 -34.09 -34.54 31.82
CA HIS A 9 -35.28 -33.76 31.47
C HIS A 9 -35.90 -34.29 30.20
N GLN A 10 -36.76 -35.27 30.28
CA GLN A 10 -37.66 -35.61 29.18
C GLN A 10 -38.79 -34.55 29.12
N PRO A 11 -39.07 -34.02 27.90
CA PRO A 11 -40.23 -33.16 27.72
C PRO A 11 -41.51 -33.91 28.06
N LYS A 12 -42.47 -33.22 28.69
CA LYS A 12 -43.75 -33.81 29.20
C LYS A 12 -44.70 -34.24 28.09
N ASP A 13 -44.49 -33.84 26.84
CA ASP A 13 -45.27 -34.21 25.67
C ASP A 13 -44.34 -34.84 24.62
N LYS A 14 -44.89 -35.62 23.68
CA LYS A 14 -44.19 -36.32 22.59
C LYS A 14 -43.46 -35.34 21.66
N MET A 15 -42.45 -34.67 22.16
CA MET A 15 -41.56 -33.79 21.37
C MET A 15 -40.32 -34.56 20.91
N THR A 16 -39.92 -34.37 19.65
CA THR A 16 -38.69 -34.93 19.12
C THR A 16 -37.51 -34.10 19.61
N GLU A 17 -36.52 -34.75 20.20
CA GLU A 17 -35.30 -34.09 20.65
C GLU A 17 -34.36 -33.84 19.48
N VAL A 18 -33.86 -32.60 19.36
CA VAL A 18 -32.85 -32.21 18.37
C VAL A 18 -31.62 -31.76 19.13
N ILE A 19 -30.47 -32.32 18.77
CA ILE A 19 -29.18 -32.00 19.38
C ILE A 19 -28.32 -31.31 18.34
N ILE A 20 -27.87 -30.11 18.66
CA ILE A 20 -27.02 -29.26 17.82
C ILE A 20 -25.67 -29.10 18.48
N PHE A 21 -24.59 -29.38 17.74
CA PHE A 21 -23.23 -29.05 18.11
C PHE A 21 -22.79 -27.79 17.36
N ALA A 22 -22.27 -26.78 18.07
CA ALA A 22 -21.88 -25.51 17.50
C ALA A 22 -20.50 -25.09 17.99
N GLY A 23 -19.59 -24.70 17.08
CA GLY A 23 -18.22 -24.28 17.38
C GLY A 23 -17.16 -25.00 16.53
N SER A 24 -15.90 -24.69 16.77
CA SER A 24 -14.76 -25.25 16.01
C SER A 24 -14.67 -26.78 16.02
N ASP A 25 -15.11 -27.41 17.10
CA ASP A 25 -15.03 -28.87 17.31
C ASP A 25 -16.37 -29.58 17.11
N ALA A 26 -17.36 -28.85 16.59
CA ALA A 26 -18.75 -29.34 16.46
C ALA A 26 -18.85 -30.63 15.64
N TRP A 27 -18.09 -30.75 14.56
CA TRP A 27 -18.08 -31.95 13.70
C TRP A 27 -17.57 -33.21 14.40
N ALA A 28 -16.49 -33.09 15.15
CA ALA A 28 -15.90 -34.22 15.89
C ALA A 28 -16.92 -34.77 16.94
N HIS A 29 -17.57 -33.87 17.66
CA HIS A 29 -18.58 -34.24 18.65
C HIS A 29 -19.88 -34.75 18.03
N ALA A 30 -20.35 -34.18 16.93
CA ALA A 30 -21.53 -34.67 16.22
C ALA A 30 -21.31 -36.10 15.71
N LYS A 31 -20.14 -36.40 15.17
CA LYS A 31 -19.78 -37.74 14.71
C LYS A 31 -19.69 -38.74 15.87
N GLU A 32 -18.97 -38.42 16.93
CA GLU A 32 -18.82 -39.29 18.10
C GLU A 32 -20.19 -39.61 18.74
N TRP A 33 -21.06 -38.63 18.81
CA TRP A 33 -22.41 -38.78 19.37
C TRP A 33 -23.32 -39.57 18.46
N SER A 34 -23.23 -39.40 17.14
CA SER A 34 -23.99 -40.18 16.17
C SER A 34 -23.61 -41.65 16.21
N GLU A 35 -22.32 -41.96 16.31
CA GLU A 35 -21.82 -43.32 16.47
C GLU A 35 -22.25 -43.95 17.80
N TRP A 36 -22.26 -43.17 18.88
CA TRP A 36 -22.74 -43.63 20.17
C TRP A 36 -24.25 -43.92 20.15
N ALA A 37 -25.06 -43.01 19.61
CA ALA A 37 -26.52 -43.17 19.51
C ALA A 37 -26.89 -44.42 18.68
N GLY A 38 -26.23 -44.66 17.57
CA GLY A 38 -26.46 -45.86 16.75
C GLY A 38 -26.13 -47.17 17.45
N LYS A 39 -25.29 -47.16 18.51
CA LYS A 39 -24.94 -48.35 19.26
C LYS A 39 -25.78 -48.60 20.52
N HIS A 40 -26.38 -47.54 21.06
CA HIS A 40 -26.98 -47.58 22.41
C HIS A 40 -28.47 -47.23 22.48
N ILE A 41 -29.06 -46.73 21.39
CA ILE A 41 -30.49 -46.42 21.29
C ILE A 41 -31.15 -47.49 20.44
N ALA A 42 -32.21 -48.12 20.96
CA ALA A 42 -32.93 -49.18 20.26
C ALA A 42 -33.65 -48.62 19.00
N ALA A 43 -33.79 -49.44 17.94
CA ALA A 43 -34.36 -49.01 16.66
C ALA A 43 -35.84 -48.53 16.79
N ASP A 44 -36.54 -48.90 17.82
CA ASP A 44 -37.94 -48.52 18.07
C ASP A 44 -38.09 -47.25 18.95
N ASP A 45 -37.00 -46.71 19.49
CA ASP A 45 -37.00 -45.46 20.24
C ASP A 45 -36.71 -44.26 19.32
N THR A 46 -37.34 -43.12 19.65
CA THR A 46 -37.14 -41.87 18.93
C THR A 46 -35.69 -41.44 19.01
N HIS A 47 -34.94 -41.65 17.94
CA HIS A 47 -33.54 -41.15 17.83
C HIS A 47 -33.50 -39.63 17.82
N PRO A 48 -32.67 -38.98 18.66
CA PRO A 48 -32.46 -37.55 18.54
C PRO A 48 -31.84 -37.21 17.18
N VAL A 49 -32.33 -36.15 16.56
CA VAL A 49 -31.72 -35.63 15.34
C VAL A 49 -30.47 -34.88 15.72
N ILE A 50 -29.29 -35.33 15.21
CA ILE A 50 -28.01 -34.71 15.50
C ILE A 50 -27.59 -33.86 14.29
N LEU A 51 -27.38 -32.56 14.53
CA LEU A 51 -27.03 -31.59 13.48
C LEU A 51 -25.66 -31.00 13.76
N GLY A 52 -24.78 -31.11 12.78
CA GLY A 52 -23.52 -30.38 12.74
C GLY A 52 -23.66 -28.99 12.13
N PRO A 53 -22.58 -28.20 12.09
CA PRO A 53 -22.61 -26.81 11.59
C PRO A 53 -23.15 -26.66 10.16
N GLU A 54 -22.85 -27.60 9.27
CA GLU A 54 -23.31 -27.57 7.88
C GLU A 54 -24.80 -27.91 7.70
N GLN A 55 -25.36 -28.66 8.63
CA GLN A 55 -26.77 -29.06 8.59
C GLN A 55 -27.67 -27.99 9.21
N LEU A 56 -27.10 -27.07 10.01
CA LEU A 56 -27.87 -25.95 10.58
C LEU A 56 -28.42 -25.01 9.50
N ALA A 57 -27.72 -24.82 8.40
CA ALA A 57 -28.17 -24.01 7.27
C ALA A 57 -29.44 -24.59 6.61
N SER A 58 -29.61 -25.91 6.65
CA SER A 58 -30.78 -26.61 6.07
C SER A 58 -31.99 -26.68 7.00
N LEU A 59 -31.88 -26.26 8.25
CA LEU A 59 -33.00 -26.28 9.23
C LEU A 59 -34.23 -25.46 8.80
N ALA A 60 -34.00 -24.37 8.03
CA ALA A 60 -35.08 -23.52 7.54
C ALA A 60 -35.86 -24.14 6.34
N ASP A 61 -35.25 -25.08 5.64
CA ASP A 61 -35.77 -25.66 4.39
C ASP A 61 -36.26 -27.09 4.53
N THR A 62 -36.02 -27.76 5.65
CA THR A 62 -36.36 -29.16 5.81
C THR A 62 -37.65 -29.38 6.60
N GLN A 63 -38.52 -30.26 6.07
CA GLN A 63 -39.65 -30.82 6.75
C GLN A 63 -39.31 -31.59 8.04
N ILE A 64 -38.06 -31.55 8.49
CA ILE A 64 -37.55 -32.17 9.72
C ILE A 64 -38.17 -31.49 10.93
N ILE A 65 -38.50 -30.19 10.82
CA ILE A 65 -39.14 -29.44 11.91
C ILE A 65 -40.62 -29.19 11.57
N ASP A 66 -41.46 -30.11 11.92
CA ASP A 66 -42.92 -29.92 11.88
C ASP A 66 -43.33 -28.95 12.98
N LYS A 67 -43.92 -27.81 12.60
CA LYS A 67 -44.17 -26.61 13.41
C LYS A 67 -44.52 -26.91 14.86
N GLY A 68 -43.61 -26.62 15.78
CA GLY A 68 -43.88 -26.51 17.22
C GLY A 68 -43.73 -27.78 18.04
N ARG A 69 -43.09 -28.84 17.54
CA ARG A 69 -42.95 -30.14 18.27
C ARG A 69 -41.53 -30.51 18.67
N TYR A 70 -40.59 -29.57 18.69
CA TYR A 70 -39.18 -29.87 18.98
C TYR A 70 -38.66 -29.21 20.23
N TYR A 71 -37.90 -29.97 21.00
CA TYR A 71 -37.03 -29.54 22.07
C TYR A 71 -35.59 -29.56 21.56
N VAL A 72 -34.89 -28.43 21.61
CA VAL A 72 -33.57 -28.30 21.06
C VAL A 72 -32.52 -28.14 22.17
N ARG A 73 -31.48 -28.95 22.10
CA ARG A 73 -30.27 -28.81 22.94
C ARG A 73 -29.09 -28.37 22.06
N ILE A 74 -28.45 -27.28 22.42
CA ILE A 74 -27.29 -26.75 21.76
C ILE A 74 -26.08 -26.95 22.65
N TYR A 75 -25.07 -27.64 22.18
CA TYR A 75 -23.80 -27.81 22.88
C TYR A 75 -22.72 -26.98 22.22
N ARG A 76 -22.08 -26.07 22.99
CA ARG A 76 -20.91 -25.34 22.53
C ARG A 76 -19.71 -26.30 22.53
N ALA A 77 -19.06 -26.48 21.39
CA ALA A 77 -17.93 -27.38 21.15
C ALA A 77 -16.75 -26.63 20.54
N GLY A 78 -15.77 -26.30 21.37
CA GLY A 78 -14.65 -25.43 20.98
C GLY A 78 -15.03 -23.94 20.98
N GLU A 79 -14.28 -23.14 20.22
CA GLU A 79 -14.52 -21.70 20.11
C GLU A 79 -15.73 -21.40 19.23
N ILE A 80 -16.59 -20.48 19.69
CA ILE A 80 -17.76 -20.02 18.96
C ILE A 80 -18.02 -18.55 19.26
N SER A 81 -18.21 -17.73 18.21
CA SER A 81 -18.51 -16.30 18.34
C SER A 81 -19.97 -16.07 18.75
N GLU A 82 -20.23 -14.95 19.42
CA GLU A 82 -21.61 -14.51 19.76
C GLU A 82 -22.47 -14.27 18.52
N GLN A 83 -21.85 -13.83 17.42
CA GLN A 83 -22.51 -13.67 16.13
C GLN A 83 -23.04 -15.02 15.61
N HIS A 84 -22.28 -16.08 15.71
CA HIS A 84 -22.67 -17.44 15.30
C HIS A 84 -23.80 -17.99 16.20
N LEU A 85 -23.71 -17.74 17.51
CA LEU A 85 -24.77 -18.11 18.42
C LEU A 85 -26.09 -17.38 18.14
N THR A 86 -26.02 -16.11 17.75
CA THR A 86 -27.17 -15.31 17.34
C THR A 86 -27.77 -15.84 16.04
N GLN A 87 -26.96 -16.25 15.06
CA GLN A 87 -27.42 -16.88 13.81
C GLN A 87 -28.18 -18.18 14.10
N ILE A 88 -27.67 -19.04 15.00
CA ILE A 88 -28.34 -20.27 15.40
C ILE A 88 -29.69 -19.97 16.09
N ALA A 89 -29.73 -19.01 17.00
CA ALA A 89 -30.95 -18.60 17.66
C ALA A 89 -32.02 -18.07 16.70
N THR A 90 -31.58 -17.30 15.67
CA THR A 90 -32.46 -16.79 14.61
C THR A 90 -33.04 -17.94 13.77
N LEU A 91 -32.22 -18.92 13.37
CA LEU A 91 -32.66 -20.09 12.61
C LEU A 91 -33.70 -20.89 13.37
N LEU A 92 -33.50 -21.10 14.68
CA LEU A 92 -34.44 -21.80 15.54
C LEU A 92 -35.77 -21.02 15.71
N ALA A 93 -35.69 -19.69 15.83
CA ALA A 93 -36.87 -18.83 15.90
C ALA A 93 -37.72 -18.88 14.62
N VAL A 94 -37.04 -18.78 13.44
CA VAL A 94 -37.68 -18.89 12.11
C VAL A 94 -38.29 -20.28 11.91
N ALA A 95 -37.63 -21.35 12.36
CA ALA A 95 -38.11 -22.72 12.31
C ALA A 95 -39.27 -22.99 13.26
N GLY A 96 -39.66 -22.06 14.11
CA GLY A 96 -40.78 -22.17 15.04
C GLY A 96 -40.51 -23.08 16.23
N VAL A 97 -39.25 -23.26 16.62
CA VAL A 97 -38.84 -24.02 17.81
C VAL A 97 -39.41 -23.36 19.08
N LYS A 98 -40.09 -24.12 19.94
CA LYS A 98 -40.75 -23.60 21.16
C LYS A 98 -39.83 -23.54 22.36
N GLU A 99 -38.89 -24.49 22.47
CA GLU A 99 -38.02 -24.60 23.63
C GLU A 99 -36.60 -24.97 23.17
N ALA A 100 -35.60 -24.17 23.55
CA ALA A 100 -34.21 -24.45 23.30
C ALA A 100 -33.34 -24.14 24.51
N ARG A 101 -32.30 -24.96 24.73
CA ARG A 101 -31.35 -24.78 25.82
C ARG A 101 -29.93 -24.88 25.31
N CYS A 102 -29.10 -23.91 25.68
CA CYS A 102 -27.69 -23.87 25.30
C CYS A 102 -26.80 -24.29 26.48
N TYR A 103 -25.93 -25.25 26.22
CA TYR A 103 -24.99 -25.79 27.18
C TYR A 103 -23.57 -25.30 26.82
N ARG A 104 -22.81 -24.79 27.80
CA ARG A 104 -21.43 -24.32 27.60
C ARG A 104 -20.45 -25.46 27.31
N SER A 105 -20.76 -26.67 27.76
CA SER A 105 -19.99 -27.88 27.50
C SER A 105 -20.85 -29.13 27.73
N PHE A 106 -20.37 -30.32 27.35
CA PHE A 106 -21.00 -31.61 27.60
C PHE A 106 -21.24 -31.94 29.07
N VAL A 107 -20.50 -31.32 29.98
CA VAL A 107 -20.60 -31.56 31.44
C VAL A 107 -21.37 -30.45 32.16
N ASP A 108 -21.86 -29.48 31.43
CA ASP A 108 -22.62 -28.38 32.00
C ASP A 108 -23.99 -28.87 32.49
N GLN A 109 -24.26 -28.64 33.78
CA GLN A 109 -25.50 -29.04 34.40
C GLN A 109 -26.55 -27.92 34.48
N GLN A 110 -26.17 -26.69 34.10
CA GLN A 110 -27.04 -25.51 34.11
C GLN A 110 -27.08 -24.87 32.75
N PRO A 111 -27.92 -25.34 31.83
CA PRO A 111 -28.04 -24.72 30.51
C PRO A 111 -28.71 -23.35 30.60
N GLU A 112 -28.29 -22.47 29.69
CA GLU A 112 -28.98 -21.23 29.44
C GLU A 112 -30.29 -21.49 28.67
N ASP A 113 -31.42 -20.94 29.17
CA ASP A 113 -32.68 -20.99 28.45
C ASP A 113 -32.68 -19.97 27.30
N TRP A 114 -32.75 -20.47 26.08
CA TRP A 114 -32.75 -19.66 24.87
C TRP A 114 -34.15 -19.29 24.37
N THR A 115 -35.20 -19.80 25.00
CA THR A 115 -36.60 -19.53 24.62
C THR A 115 -36.90 -18.02 24.56
N PRO A 116 -36.46 -17.19 25.55
CA PRO A 116 -36.66 -15.73 25.49
C PRO A 116 -35.84 -15.06 24.37
N ARG A 117 -34.61 -15.55 24.13
CA ARG A 117 -33.74 -15.02 23.06
C ARG A 117 -34.33 -15.24 21.66
N MET A 118 -34.91 -16.44 21.45
CA MET A 118 -35.58 -16.76 20.18
C MET A 118 -36.87 -15.97 19.98
N ALA A 119 -37.66 -15.72 21.02
CA ALA A 119 -38.88 -14.93 20.93
C ALA A 119 -38.60 -13.51 20.45
N GLY A 120 -37.58 -12.82 21.03
CA GLY A 120 -37.16 -11.48 20.59
C GLY A 120 -36.73 -11.42 19.14
N LEU A 121 -36.02 -12.44 18.66
CA LEU A 121 -35.57 -12.51 17.27
C LEU A 121 -36.73 -12.80 16.29
N LYS A 122 -37.75 -13.51 16.71
CA LYS A 122 -38.93 -13.76 15.88
C LYS A 122 -39.74 -12.48 15.64
N ASP A 123 -39.89 -11.67 16.65
CA ASP A 123 -40.59 -10.38 16.54
C ASP A 123 -39.81 -9.41 15.63
N ASP A 124 -38.48 -9.38 15.72
CA ASP A 124 -37.63 -8.60 14.83
C ASP A 124 -37.72 -9.04 13.35
N ALA A 125 -37.83 -10.33 13.10
CA ALA A 125 -38.00 -10.88 11.74
C ALA A 125 -39.38 -10.53 11.14
N GLU A 126 -40.45 -10.56 11.94
CA GLU A 126 -41.81 -10.20 11.52
C GLU A 126 -41.97 -8.70 11.24
N HIS A 127 -41.13 -7.82 11.83
CA HIS A 127 -41.15 -6.38 11.63
C HIS A 127 -40.24 -5.91 10.48
N GLY A 128 -39.78 -6.79 9.59
CA GLY A 128 -39.11 -6.44 8.35
C GLY A 128 -37.67 -5.97 8.50
N LYS A 129 -37.01 -6.22 9.61
CA LYS A 129 -35.54 -6.12 9.70
C LYS A 129 -34.93 -7.31 8.98
N SER A 130 -34.54 -7.10 7.71
CA SER A 130 -33.91 -8.09 6.84
C SER A 130 -32.58 -8.55 7.43
N LEU A 131 -32.61 -9.63 8.18
CA LEU A 131 -31.43 -10.45 8.43
C LEU A 131 -31.20 -11.27 7.15
N VAL A 132 -30.33 -10.76 6.27
CA VAL A 132 -29.85 -11.52 5.11
C VAL A 132 -28.97 -12.64 5.63
N ILE A 133 -29.58 -13.78 5.88
CA ILE A 133 -28.83 -15.02 6.10
C ILE A 133 -28.46 -15.50 4.69
N ASN A 134 -27.20 -15.36 4.30
CA ASN A 134 -26.67 -15.99 3.09
C ASN A 134 -26.64 -17.51 3.32
N LEU A 135 -27.74 -18.16 3.02
CA LEU A 135 -27.82 -19.61 2.97
C LEU A 135 -27.10 -20.07 1.70
N PRO A 136 -26.22 -21.07 1.78
CA PRO A 136 -25.66 -21.66 0.57
C PRO A 136 -26.82 -22.17 -0.32
N ALA A 137 -26.65 -22.00 -1.64
CA ALA A 137 -27.64 -22.37 -2.64
C ALA A 137 -28.16 -23.80 -2.42
N LYS A 138 -29.48 -23.98 -2.54
CA LYS A 138 -30.19 -25.26 -2.39
C LYS A 138 -29.47 -26.39 -3.12
N THR A 139 -28.87 -27.30 -2.37
CA THR A 139 -28.65 -28.66 -2.88
C THR A 139 -29.94 -29.41 -2.64
N ASN A 140 -30.69 -29.69 -3.71
CA ASN A 140 -31.90 -30.51 -3.65
C ASN A 140 -31.53 -31.92 -3.18
N PHE A 141 -31.70 -32.21 -1.91
CA PHE A 141 -31.70 -33.58 -1.41
C PHE A 141 -33.07 -34.21 -1.65
N THR A 142 -33.34 -34.59 -2.89
CA THR A 142 -34.27 -35.65 -3.15
C THR A 142 -33.50 -36.96 -3.08
N GLY A 143 -33.64 -37.68 -1.98
CA GLY A 143 -33.02 -38.99 -1.81
C GLY A 143 -33.52 -39.97 -2.90
N ASN A 144 -32.90 -39.94 -4.04
CA ASN A 144 -32.98 -41.00 -5.02
C ASN A 144 -31.75 -41.89 -4.87
N TYR A 145 -31.91 -43.17 -4.76
CA TYR A 145 -30.86 -44.20 -4.77
C TYR A 145 -29.86 -44.02 -5.96
N ASP A 146 -30.30 -43.38 -7.05
CA ASP A 146 -29.45 -43.01 -8.19
C ASP A 146 -28.36 -41.97 -7.89
N ASP A 147 -28.56 -41.07 -6.91
CA ASP A 147 -27.55 -40.05 -6.55
C ASP A 147 -26.42 -40.65 -5.69
N GLU A 148 -26.69 -41.69 -4.90
CA GLU A 148 -25.64 -42.37 -4.12
C GLU A 148 -24.63 -43.11 -5.01
N LEU A 149 -25.03 -43.52 -6.21
CA LEU A 149 -24.17 -44.22 -7.16
C LEU A 149 -23.45 -43.31 -8.14
N LYS A 150 -23.69 -42.00 -8.11
CA LYS A 150 -22.99 -41.05 -8.98
C LYS A 150 -21.55 -40.84 -8.53
N PRO A 151 -20.59 -40.97 -9.45
CA PRO A 151 -19.21 -40.59 -9.19
C PRO A 151 -19.12 -39.08 -8.85
N ARG A 152 -18.34 -38.75 -7.82
CA ARG A 152 -18.18 -37.36 -7.35
C ARG A 152 -16.81 -37.10 -6.76
N VAL A 153 -16.42 -35.82 -6.67
CA VAL A 153 -15.24 -35.37 -5.92
C VAL A 153 -15.67 -35.06 -4.50
N GLU A 154 -14.95 -35.60 -3.54
CA GLU A 154 -15.11 -35.30 -2.12
C GLU A 154 -13.87 -34.62 -1.57
N SER A 155 -14.02 -33.43 -0.99
CA SER A 155 -12.98 -32.74 -0.24
C SER A 155 -13.07 -33.10 1.24
N ARG A 156 -11.96 -33.58 1.80
CA ARG A 156 -11.87 -34.07 3.18
C ARG A 156 -10.62 -33.49 3.85
N VAL A 157 -10.48 -33.65 5.15
CA VAL A 157 -9.34 -33.18 5.94
C VAL A 157 -8.00 -33.80 5.55
N ASP A 158 -8.02 -34.98 4.92
CA ASP A 158 -6.87 -35.76 4.48
C ASP A 158 -6.57 -35.63 2.97
N GLY A 159 -7.45 -35.01 2.22
CA GLY A 159 -7.26 -34.78 0.77
C GLY A 159 -8.56 -34.59 0.01
N VAL A 160 -8.39 -34.44 -1.30
CA VAL A 160 -9.49 -34.43 -2.28
C VAL A 160 -9.49 -35.74 -3.01
N PHE A 161 -10.63 -36.40 -3.09
CA PHE A 161 -10.76 -37.76 -3.62
C PHE A 161 -11.82 -37.81 -4.71
N TRP A 162 -11.57 -38.60 -5.75
CA TRP A 162 -12.56 -39.04 -6.70
C TRP A 162 -13.22 -40.33 -6.20
N VAL A 163 -14.47 -40.28 -5.84
CA VAL A 163 -15.24 -41.42 -5.35
C VAL A 163 -16.14 -41.96 -6.44
N THR A 164 -16.05 -43.28 -6.70
CA THR A 164 -16.83 -43.95 -7.72
C THR A 164 -17.69 -45.05 -7.06
N PRO A 165 -18.84 -44.70 -6.48
CA PRO A 165 -19.71 -45.68 -5.83
C PRO A 165 -20.21 -46.73 -6.83
N LYS A 166 -20.26 -47.97 -6.41
CA LYS A 166 -20.81 -49.07 -7.19
C LYS A 166 -21.43 -50.14 -6.28
N VAL A 167 -22.45 -50.82 -6.74
CA VAL A 167 -22.99 -51.97 -6.04
C VAL A 167 -22.07 -53.18 -6.20
N ASP A 168 -21.64 -53.75 -5.09
CA ASP A 168 -20.90 -55.01 -5.10
C ASP A 168 -21.82 -56.15 -5.53
N LYS A 169 -21.39 -56.90 -6.53
CA LYS A 169 -22.23 -57.96 -7.12
C LYS A 169 -22.43 -59.17 -6.20
N GLN A 170 -21.60 -59.37 -5.20
CA GLN A 170 -21.68 -60.52 -4.29
C GLN A 170 -22.44 -60.18 -3.02
N SER A 171 -22.22 -59.00 -2.41
CA SER A 171 -22.87 -58.60 -1.19
C SER A 171 -24.16 -57.76 -1.36
N GLY A 172 -24.34 -57.16 -2.55
CA GLY A 172 -25.42 -56.20 -2.81
C GLY A 172 -25.19 -54.83 -2.13
N GLU A 173 -24.10 -54.65 -1.42
CA GLU A 173 -23.76 -53.40 -0.72
C GLU A 173 -23.12 -52.36 -1.65
N ILE A 174 -23.32 -51.07 -1.31
CA ILE A 174 -22.67 -49.99 -2.04
C ILE A 174 -21.24 -49.84 -1.50
N ILE A 175 -20.26 -50.22 -2.32
CA ILE A 175 -18.88 -49.95 -2.08
C ILE A 175 -18.48 -48.61 -2.72
N ARG A 176 -17.57 -47.85 -2.09
CA ARG A 176 -17.12 -46.53 -2.54
C ARG A 176 -15.62 -46.53 -2.83
N PRO A 177 -15.16 -47.13 -3.91
CA PRO A 177 -13.75 -47.00 -4.33
C PRO A 177 -13.39 -45.52 -4.51
N GLU A 178 -12.26 -45.16 -3.99
CA GLU A 178 -11.77 -43.78 -4.01
C GLU A 178 -10.36 -43.68 -4.60
N THR A 179 -10.08 -42.58 -5.23
CA THR A 179 -8.75 -42.26 -5.78
C THR A 179 -8.37 -40.88 -5.34
N TRP A 180 -7.21 -40.76 -4.73
CA TRP A 180 -6.67 -39.48 -4.28
C TRP A 180 -6.34 -38.57 -5.47
N LEU A 181 -6.75 -37.30 -5.41
CA LEU A 181 -6.56 -36.27 -6.44
C LEU A 181 -5.50 -35.24 -6.03
N CYS A 182 -5.62 -34.65 -4.85
CA CYS A 182 -4.68 -33.66 -4.31
C CYS A 182 -4.72 -33.62 -2.78
N SER A 183 -3.77 -32.90 -2.19
CA SER A 183 -3.79 -32.54 -0.78
C SER A 183 -5.09 -31.78 -0.44
N PRO A 184 -5.45 -31.64 0.86
CA PRO A 184 -6.61 -30.87 1.26
C PRO A 184 -6.64 -29.49 0.61
N LEU A 185 -7.75 -29.16 -0.03
CA LEU A 185 -7.94 -27.94 -0.81
C LEU A 185 -9.34 -27.38 -0.56
N GLU A 186 -9.40 -26.12 -0.20
CA GLU A 186 -10.63 -25.38 -0.02
C GLU A 186 -10.84 -24.42 -1.20
N LEU A 187 -12.06 -24.38 -1.74
CA LEU A 187 -12.48 -23.45 -2.79
C LEU A 187 -13.28 -22.33 -2.14
N LEU A 188 -12.62 -21.20 -1.83
CA LEU A 188 -13.17 -20.13 -1.01
C LEU A 188 -14.11 -19.20 -1.77
N GLY A 189 -13.87 -18.99 -3.07
CA GLY A 189 -14.68 -18.03 -3.81
C GLY A 189 -14.14 -17.75 -5.20
N THR A 190 -14.61 -16.66 -5.76
CA THR A 190 -14.24 -16.13 -7.08
C THR A 190 -13.89 -14.65 -6.97
N GLY A 191 -13.09 -14.14 -7.90
CA GLY A 191 -12.77 -12.72 -7.97
C GLY A 191 -12.33 -12.32 -9.38
N THR A 192 -12.15 -11.03 -9.62
CA THR A 192 -11.71 -10.50 -10.91
C THR A 192 -10.60 -9.49 -10.73
N ILE A 193 -9.66 -9.46 -11.67
CA ILE A 193 -8.67 -8.38 -11.84
C ILE A 193 -8.78 -7.92 -13.30
N GLY A 194 -9.24 -6.69 -13.51
CA GLY A 194 -9.55 -6.21 -14.86
C GLY A 194 -10.60 -7.09 -15.55
N LYS A 195 -10.21 -7.81 -16.61
CA LYS A 195 -11.08 -8.73 -17.35
C LYS A 195 -10.85 -10.20 -17.00
N GLU A 196 -9.86 -10.49 -16.20
CA GLU A 196 -9.48 -11.86 -15.86
C GLU A 196 -10.27 -12.34 -14.64
N HIS A 197 -10.75 -13.60 -14.71
CA HIS A 197 -11.46 -14.27 -13.63
C HIS A 197 -10.53 -15.20 -12.86
N TYR A 198 -10.72 -15.27 -11.56
CA TYR A 198 -9.90 -16.06 -10.65
C TYR A 198 -10.75 -16.91 -9.73
N ARG A 199 -10.24 -18.08 -9.36
CA ARG A 199 -10.73 -18.88 -8.23
C ARG A 199 -9.84 -18.61 -7.02
N VAL A 200 -10.44 -18.29 -5.89
CA VAL A 200 -9.73 -18.15 -4.61
C VAL A 200 -9.71 -19.51 -3.93
N MET A 201 -8.50 -20.00 -3.68
CA MET A 201 -8.25 -21.33 -3.12
C MET A 201 -7.35 -21.24 -1.91
N ARG A 202 -7.52 -22.17 -0.95
CA ARG A 202 -6.70 -22.26 0.27
C ARG A 202 -6.27 -23.68 0.54
N TRP A 203 -4.99 -23.87 0.91
CA TRP A 203 -4.42 -25.15 1.30
C TRP A 203 -3.29 -24.97 2.31
N LYS A 204 -2.84 -26.08 2.90
CA LYS A 204 -1.66 -26.10 3.77
C LYS A 204 -0.49 -26.75 3.06
N LYS A 205 0.69 -26.15 3.12
CA LYS A 205 1.92 -26.76 2.63
C LYS A 205 2.24 -28.01 3.46
N PRO A 206 2.58 -29.15 2.85
CA PRO A 206 2.87 -30.38 3.60
C PRO A 206 4.09 -30.27 4.52
N ALA A 207 5.10 -29.47 4.15
CA ALA A 207 6.37 -29.41 4.83
C ALA A 207 6.34 -28.65 6.17
N ASN A 208 5.62 -27.52 6.23
CA ASN A 208 5.64 -26.61 7.38
C ASN A 208 4.24 -26.21 7.86
N HIS A 209 3.19 -26.82 7.30
CA HIS A 209 1.76 -26.53 7.58
C HIS A 209 1.35 -25.05 7.38
N GLU A 210 2.18 -24.27 6.66
CA GLU A 210 1.86 -22.91 6.28
C GLU A 210 0.59 -22.86 5.43
N VAL A 211 -0.33 -21.96 5.79
CA VAL A 211 -1.59 -21.77 5.07
C VAL A 211 -1.34 -20.85 3.89
N ILE A 212 -1.64 -21.31 2.69
CA ILE A 212 -1.60 -20.53 1.45
C ILE A 212 -3.03 -20.21 1.04
N THR A 213 -3.32 -18.93 0.85
CA THR A 213 -4.54 -18.47 0.15
C THR A 213 -4.10 -17.78 -1.13
N MET A 214 -4.63 -18.20 -2.27
CA MET A 214 -4.18 -17.72 -3.58
C MET A 214 -5.36 -17.57 -4.54
N ALA A 215 -5.32 -16.50 -5.34
CA ALA A 215 -6.17 -16.34 -6.51
C ALA A 215 -5.50 -17.01 -7.72
N VAL A 216 -6.14 -18.04 -8.25
CA VAL A 216 -5.65 -18.81 -9.39
C VAL A 216 -6.44 -18.39 -10.63
N PRO A 217 -5.79 -17.93 -11.73
CA PRO A 217 -6.50 -17.58 -12.95
C PRO A 217 -7.32 -18.73 -13.49
N CYS A 218 -8.61 -18.51 -13.76
CA CYS A 218 -9.50 -19.56 -14.29
C CYS A 218 -8.99 -20.15 -15.61
N GLY A 219 -8.43 -19.30 -16.49
CA GLY A 219 -7.83 -19.76 -17.75
C GLY A 219 -6.62 -20.68 -17.59
N GLY A 220 -5.99 -20.68 -16.41
CA GLY A 220 -4.85 -21.58 -16.12
C GLY A 220 -5.25 -22.88 -15.42
N ILE A 221 -6.50 -23.02 -14.95
CA ILE A 221 -6.95 -24.23 -14.25
C ILE A 221 -7.06 -25.38 -15.25
N GLY A 222 -6.29 -26.43 -15.02
CA GLY A 222 -6.22 -27.59 -15.94
C GLY A 222 -5.03 -27.55 -16.88
N ASP A 223 -4.46 -26.39 -17.15
CA ASP A 223 -3.31 -26.21 -18.00
C ASP A 223 -1.99 -26.54 -17.29
N ARG A 224 -0.93 -26.75 -18.08
CA ARG A 224 0.41 -27.05 -17.58
C ARG A 224 0.93 -25.99 -16.59
N ASP A 225 0.73 -24.72 -16.92
CA ASP A 225 1.24 -23.62 -16.13
C ASP A 225 0.45 -23.43 -14.83
N GLY A 226 -0.86 -23.65 -14.85
CA GLY A 226 -1.67 -23.66 -13.63
C GLY A 226 -1.29 -24.78 -12.67
N TRP A 227 -1.07 -26.01 -13.19
CA TRP A 227 -0.58 -27.10 -12.33
C TRP A 227 0.82 -26.83 -11.78
N ARG A 228 1.68 -26.16 -12.54
CA ARG A 228 3.00 -25.76 -12.07
C ARG A 228 2.87 -24.72 -10.95
N LEU A 229 2.05 -23.69 -11.15
CA LEU A 229 1.79 -22.66 -10.15
C LEU A 229 1.36 -23.27 -8.80
N LEU A 230 0.36 -24.14 -8.80
CA LEU A 230 -0.15 -24.78 -7.59
C LEU A 230 0.91 -25.63 -6.88
N LYS A 231 1.71 -26.40 -7.64
CA LYS A 231 2.78 -27.24 -7.10
C LYS A 231 3.94 -26.41 -6.54
N ASP A 232 4.36 -25.34 -7.22
CA ASP A 232 5.42 -24.44 -6.78
C ASP A 232 5.04 -23.79 -5.43
N HIS A 233 3.73 -23.63 -5.17
CA HIS A 233 3.20 -23.15 -3.89
C HIS A 233 2.82 -24.30 -2.91
N GLY A 234 3.28 -25.52 -3.18
CA GLY A 234 3.23 -26.63 -2.23
C GLY A 234 1.94 -27.45 -2.23
N LEU A 235 1.04 -27.31 -3.20
CA LEU A 235 -0.09 -28.22 -3.36
C LEU A 235 0.37 -29.53 -4.02
N ASN A 236 0.24 -30.67 -3.34
CA ASN A 236 0.46 -31.96 -3.96
C ASN A 236 -0.73 -32.36 -4.84
N VAL A 237 -0.46 -32.73 -6.10
CA VAL A 237 -1.47 -33.09 -7.08
C VAL A 237 -1.09 -34.40 -7.77
N THR A 238 -2.07 -35.25 -8.02
CA THR A 238 -1.89 -36.51 -8.77
C THR A 238 -1.16 -36.28 -10.09
N THR A 239 -0.34 -37.25 -10.52
CA THR A 239 0.33 -37.21 -11.82
C THR A 239 -0.52 -37.73 -12.96
N ASN A 240 -1.61 -38.45 -12.66
CA ASN A 240 -2.49 -39.07 -13.67
C ASN A 240 -3.34 -38.01 -14.39
N GLY A 241 -3.23 -37.92 -15.71
CA GLY A 241 -3.90 -36.92 -16.54
C GLY A 241 -5.44 -36.97 -16.47
N LYS A 242 -6.05 -38.17 -16.39
CA LYS A 242 -7.50 -38.33 -16.26
C LYS A 242 -8.01 -37.70 -14.95
N TYR A 243 -7.31 -37.99 -13.86
CA TYR A 243 -7.71 -37.47 -12.53
C TYR A 243 -7.42 -35.99 -12.35
N ARG A 244 -6.39 -35.45 -13.05
CA ARG A 244 -6.18 -33.99 -13.12
C ARG A 244 -7.31 -33.28 -13.85
N ALA A 245 -7.85 -33.85 -14.93
CA ALA A 245 -9.00 -33.26 -15.62
C ALA A 245 -10.22 -33.18 -14.68
N ILE A 246 -10.52 -34.27 -13.97
CA ILE A 246 -11.61 -34.30 -12.98
C ILE A 246 -11.39 -33.25 -11.87
N LEU A 247 -10.16 -33.13 -11.38
CA LEU A 247 -9.80 -32.14 -10.36
C LEU A 247 -9.95 -30.71 -10.90
N ALA A 248 -9.56 -30.45 -12.14
CA ALA A 248 -9.69 -29.15 -12.79
C ALA A 248 -11.17 -28.74 -12.96
N ASP A 249 -12.02 -29.66 -13.41
CA ASP A 249 -13.47 -29.43 -13.53
C ASP A 249 -14.07 -29.12 -12.15
N TRP A 250 -13.70 -29.87 -11.12
CA TRP A 250 -14.15 -29.63 -9.75
C TRP A 250 -13.69 -28.27 -9.22
N MET A 251 -12.43 -27.88 -9.45
CA MET A 251 -11.91 -26.57 -9.05
C MET A 251 -12.66 -25.40 -9.70
N GLN A 252 -13.13 -25.57 -10.93
CA GLN A 252 -13.86 -24.53 -11.67
C GLN A 252 -15.34 -24.47 -11.30
N LEU A 253 -15.99 -25.62 -11.10
CA LEU A 253 -17.45 -25.71 -11.01
C LEU A 253 -17.99 -25.85 -9.58
N SER A 254 -17.14 -26.23 -8.62
CA SER A 254 -17.58 -26.58 -7.27
C SER A 254 -17.11 -25.56 -6.22
N GLY A 255 -17.51 -25.77 -4.98
CA GLY A 255 -17.13 -24.97 -3.82
C GLY A 255 -17.88 -23.64 -3.72
N SER A 256 -17.35 -22.73 -2.90
CA SER A 256 -17.94 -21.40 -2.71
C SER A 256 -17.79 -20.54 -3.97
N HIS A 257 -18.82 -19.76 -4.26
CA HIS A 257 -18.83 -18.70 -5.27
C HIS A 257 -18.87 -17.32 -4.64
N GLU A 258 -18.50 -17.21 -3.35
CA GLU A 258 -18.36 -15.94 -2.66
C GLU A 258 -17.44 -15.02 -3.47
N GLU A 259 -17.87 -13.78 -3.65
CA GLU A 259 -17.09 -12.80 -4.39
C GLU A 259 -16.02 -12.19 -3.51
N TRP A 260 -14.77 -12.37 -3.90
CA TRP A 260 -13.58 -11.81 -3.29
C TRP A 260 -13.12 -10.58 -4.06
N GLN A 261 -12.68 -9.58 -3.33
CA GLN A 261 -12.04 -8.40 -3.88
C GLN A 261 -10.54 -8.67 -4.03
N LEU A 262 -10.07 -8.73 -5.28
CA LEU A 262 -8.67 -8.98 -5.59
C LEU A 262 -7.97 -7.67 -5.90
N SER A 263 -6.80 -7.44 -5.28
CA SER A 263 -5.97 -6.26 -5.55
C SER A 263 -4.54 -6.66 -5.87
N THR A 264 -3.97 -6.04 -6.91
CA THR A 264 -2.54 -6.11 -7.23
C THR A 264 -1.74 -5.01 -6.53
N THR A 265 -2.43 -4.02 -5.97
CA THR A 265 -1.84 -2.86 -5.29
C THR A 265 -2.17 -2.87 -3.80
N THR A 266 -1.25 -2.34 -3.01
CA THR A 266 -1.43 -2.12 -1.57
C THR A 266 -2.16 -0.81 -1.27
N GLY A 267 -2.31 -0.47 0.00
CA GLY A 267 -2.94 0.78 0.44
C GLY A 267 -4.45 0.67 0.58
N TRP A 268 -5.15 1.79 0.47
CA TRP A 268 -6.60 1.87 0.70
C TRP A 268 -7.39 1.34 -0.48
N HIS A 269 -8.02 0.20 -0.29
CA HIS A 269 -8.93 -0.45 -1.23
C HIS A 269 -10.14 -1.00 -0.51
N PHE A 270 -11.30 -0.87 -1.11
CA PHE A 270 -12.54 -1.53 -0.64
C PHE A 270 -12.92 -1.23 0.83
N GLY A 271 -12.55 -0.06 1.33
CA GLY A 271 -12.82 0.34 2.72
C GLY A 271 -11.75 -0.08 3.74
N ALA A 272 -10.81 -0.94 3.36
CA ALA A 272 -9.71 -1.42 4.19
C ALA A 272 -8.34 -1.03 3.63
N TYR A 273 -7.29 -1.23 4.41
CA TYR A 273 -5.91 -1.02 4.00
C TYR A 273 -5.19 -2.35 3.81
N ILE A 274 -4.60 -2.53 2.65
CA ILE A 274 -3.84 -3.73 2.28
C ILE A 274 -2.36 -3.47 2.50
N MET A 275 -1.74 -4.27 3.36
CA MET A 275 -0.30 -4.23 3.62
C MET A 275 0.48 -4.98 2.53
N PRO A 276 1.78 -4.68 2.32
CA PRO A 276 2.62 -5.40 1.36
C PRO A 276 2.83 -6.89 1.65
N ASP A 277 2.63 -7.32 2.90
CA ASP A 277 2.63 -8.74 3.30
C ASP A 277 1.29 -9.44 3.03
N GLY A 278 0.30 -8.72 2.49
CA GLY A 278 -1.03 -9.22 2.19
C GLY A 278 -2.02 -9.16 3.37
N SER A 279 -1.59 -8.72 4.54
CA SER A 279 -2.51 -8.51 5.66
C SER A 279 -3.45 -7.32 5.38
N VAL A 280 -4.70 -7.45 5.81
CA VAL A 280 -5.76 -6.45 5.59
C VAL A 280 -6.17 -5.86 6.93
N ILE A 281 -6.18 -4.53 7.04
CA ILE A 281 -6.51 -3.79 8.25
C ILE A 281 -7.73 -2.91 7.96
N GLY A 282 -8.76 -3.02 8.78
CA GLY A 282 -10.06 -2.34 8.60
C GLY A 282 -11.16 -3.31 8.21
N GLU A 283 -12.34 -2.79 7.93
CA GLU A 283 -13.52 -3.57 7.58
C GLU A 283 -13.83 -3.42 6.09
N SER A 284 -14.20 -4.52 5.45
CA SER A 284 -14.64 -4.57 4.07
C SER A 284 -15.91 -5.40 3.94
N GLU A 285 -16.80 -5.01 3.04
CA GLU A 285 -18.04 -5.75 2.78
C GLU A 285 -17.80 -7.17 2.24
N LYS A 286 -16.68 -7.37 1.54
CA LYS A 286 -16.29 -8.63 0.94
C LYS A 286 -14.86 -8.97 1.33
N PRO A 287 -14.49 -10.25 1.42
CA PRO A 287 -13.12 -10.63 1.71
C PRO A 287 -12.17 -10.10 0.64
N ILE A 288 -11.00 -9.64 1.08
CA ILE A 288 -9.96 -9.08 0.22
C ILE A 288 -8.78 -10.05 0.14
N LEU A 289 -8.20 -10.19 -1.04
CA LEU A 289 -6.94 -10.90 -1.23
C LEU A 289 -5.97 -10.05 -2.05
N PHE A 290 -4.79 -9.81 -1.48
CA PHE A 290 -3.67 -9.19 -2.18
C PHE A 290 -2.98 -10.22 -3.07
N THR A 291 -2.80 -9.89 -4.35
CA THR A 291 -2.16 -10.74 -5.36
C THR A 291 -0.86 -10.12 -5.89
N GLY A 292 -0.53 -8.90 -5.46
CA GLY A 292 0.71 -8.22 -5.82
C GLY A 292 1.94 -8.87 -5.21
N LYS A 293 3.12 -8.42 -5.62
CA LYS A 293 4.41 -8.92 -5.13
C LYS A 293 5.37 -7.77 -4.89
N THR A 294 6.09 -7.81 -3.78
CA THR A 294 7.22 -6.94 -3.49
C THR A 294 8.47 -7.75 -3.19
N ALA A 295 9.62 -7.23 -3.53
CA ALA A 295 10.92 -7.82 -3.15
C ALA A 295 11.13 -7.77 -1.63
N ALA A 296 10.51 -6.81 -0.95
CA ALA A 296 10.66 -6.57 0.49
C ALA A 296 9.61 -7.29 1.36
N VAL A 297 8.83 -8.25 0.82
CA VAL A 297 7.72 -8.90 1.55
C VAL A 297 8.12 -9.45 2.93
N ASN A 298 9.29 -10.07 3.03
CA ASN A 298 9.79 -10.64 4.27
C ASN A 298 10.17 -9.57 5.33
N GLY A 299 10.32 -8.32 4.91
CA GLY A 299 10.63 -7.20 5.79
C GLY A 299 9.43 -6.72 6.61
N TYR A 300 8.20 -7.10 6.22
CA TYR A 300 6.97 -6.68 6.92
C TYR A 300 6.63 -7.56 8.14
N SER A 301 7.66 -8.09 8.80
CA SER A 301 7.53 -8.85 10.05
C SER A 301 7.09 -7.95 11.21
N VAL A 302 6.57 -8.59 12.25
CA VAL A 302 6.19 -7.92 13.51
C VAL A 302 6.95 -8.53 14.66
N ALA A 303 7.61 -7.68 15.45
CA ALA A 303 8.20 -8.02 16.74
C ALA A 303 7.78 -7.00 17.80
N GLY A 304 7.63 -7.43 19.04
CA GLY A 304 7.19 -6.57 20.14
C GLY A 304 5.77 -6.05 19.97
N THR A 305 5.51 -4.85 20.50
CA THR A 305 4.20 -4.20 20.51
C THR A 305 4.31 -2.74 20.04
N ALA A 306 3.16 -2.10 19.74
CA ALA A 306 3.10 -0.68 19.39
C ALA A 306 3.56 0.19 20.58
N GLU A 307 3.15 -0.16 21.80
CA GLU A 307 3.60 0.50 23.03
C GLU A 307 5.11 0.33 23.24
N GLY A 308 5.65 -0.87 22.99
CA GLY A 308 7.09 -1.15 23.06
C GLY A 308 7.86 -0.28 22.07
N TRP A 309 7.37 -0.12 20.84
CA TRP A 309 7.95 0.78 19.84
C TRP A 309 7.90 2.24 20.29
N ARG A 310 6.75 2.69 20.82
CA ARG A 310 6.57 4.05 21.36
C ARG A 310 7.56 4.33 22.50
N ASP A 311 7.60 3.44 23.48
CA ASP A 311 8.35 3.66 24.73
C ASP A 311 9.86 3.48 24.55
N THR A 312 10.31 2.94 23.40
CA THR A 312 11.73 2.75 23.08
C THR A 312 12.14 3.54 21.83
N VAL A 313 11.68 3.15 20.63
CA VAL A 313 12.13 3.77 19.38
C VAL A 313 11.68 5.23 19.27
N ALA A 314 10.38 5.51 19.46
CA ALA A 314 9.87 6.88 19.38
C ALA A 314 10.46 7.76 20.47
N ARG A 315 10.53 7.27 21.72
CA ARG A 315 11.13 8.00 22.83
C ARG A 315 12.57 8.42 22.53
N LEU A 316 13.39 7.51 21.98
CA LEU A 316 14.79 7.81 21.66
C LEU A 316 14.93 8.71 20.42
N ALA A 317 13.98 8.69 19.50
CA ALA A 317 13.96 9.60 18.35
C ALA A 317 13.44 11.02 18.71
N GLY A 318 12.65 11.16 19.78
CA GLY A 318 12.08 12.41 20.25
C GLY A 318 13.15 13.46 20.58
N GLY A 319 12.82 14.73 20.34
CA GLY A 319 13.77 15.84 20.52
C GLY A 319 14.86 15.96 19.43
N ASN A 320 14.88 15.04 18.45
CA ASN A 320 15.79 15.07 17.30
C ASN A 320 15.00 15.35 16.01
N PRO A 321 14.93 16.59 15.51
CA PRO A 321 14.01 16.98 14.43
C PRO A 321 14.13 16.15 13.17
N SER A 322 15.35 15.77 12.73
CA SER A 322 15.54 14.95 11.54
C SER A 322 15.02 13.51 11.71
N MET A 323 15.14 12.92 12.92
CA MET A 323 14.59 11.60 13.21
C MET A 323 13.06 11.65 13.27
N MET A 324 12.50 12.70 13.90
CA MET A 324 11.05 12.92 13.92
C MET A 324 10.49 13.16 12.51
N LEU A 325 11.23 13.86 11.63
CA LEU A 325 10.86 13.98 10.22
C LEU A 325 10.79 12.60 9.53
N GLY A 326 11.75 11.71 9.77
CA GLY A 326 11.71 10.34 9.24
C GLY A 326 10.44 9.59 9.64
N VAL A 327 10.03 9.70 10.90
CA VAL A 327 8.77 9.14 11.40
C VAL A 327 7.56 9.80 10.74
N ALA A 328 7.55 11.14 10.59
CA ALA A 328 6.49 11.86 9.89
C ALA A 328 6.31 11.40 8.43
N VAL A 329 7.44 11.23 7.71
CA VAL A 329 7.44 10.69 6.34
C VAL A 329 6.77 9.33 6.30
N SER A 330 7.13 8.46 7.21
CA SER A 330 6.59 7.10 7.32
C SER A 330 5.09 7.09 7.60
N LEU A 331 4.64 7.84 8.59
CA LEU A 331 3.22 7.94 8.99
C LEU A 331 2.35 8.65 7.96
N SER A 332 2.93 9.55 7.14
CA SER A 332 2.20 10.26 6.09
C SER A 332 1.82 9.34 4.91
N ALA A 333 2.49 8.20 4.74
CA ALA A 333 2.29 7.30 3.62
C ALA A 333 0.84 6.78 3.50
N PRO A 334 0.20 6.20 4.52
CA PRO A 334 -1.21 5.83 4.42
C PRO A 334 -2.15 7.06 4.42
N LEU A 335 -1.72 8.19 4.97
CA LEU A 335 -2.55 9.39 5.06
C LEU A 335 -2.79 10.04 3.68
N ILE A 336 -1.78 10.04 2.78
CA ILE A 336 -1.93 10.65 1.44
C ILE A 336 -3.05 9.98 0.64
N GLY A 337 -3.26 8.67 0.81
CA GLY A 337 -4.34 7.94 0.17
C GLY A 337 -5.72 8.41 0.59
N LEU A 338 -5.92 8.67 1.88
CA LEU A 338 -7.19 9.15 2.44
C LEU A 338 -7.54 10.57 2.00
N VAL A 339 -6.54 11.44 1.83
CA VAL A 339 -6.74 12.85 1.45
C VAL A 339 -6.60 13.11 -0.04
N GLY A 340 -6.34 12.08 -0.85
CA GLY A 340 -6.19 12.19 -2.29
C GLY A 340 -5.00 13.07 -2.70
N ALA A 341 -3.92 13.09 -1.90
CA ALA A 341 -2.71 13.84 -2.23
C ALA A 341 -1.79 13.03 -3.15
N ASP A 342 -1.01 13.72 -3.98
CA ASP A 342 0.02 13.09 -4.80
C ASP A 342 1.14 12.50 -3.94
N GLY A 343 1.78 11.44 -4.44
CA GLY A 343 3.00 10.90 -3.86
C GLY A 343 4.15 11.91 -3.87
N PHE A 344 5.03 11.78 -2.87
CA PHE A 344 6.23 12.60 -2.77
C PHE A 344 7.34 11.84 -2.03
N GLY A 345 8.54 12.39 -2.02
CA GLY A 345 9.65 11.84 -1.26
C GLY A 345 10.37 12.88 -0.43
N VAL A 346 11.05 12.44 0.58
CA VAL A 346 12.02 13.21 1.36
C VAL A 346 13.38 12.55 1.22
N HIS A 347 14.33 13.29 0.68
CA HIS A 347 15.72 12.89 0.56
C HIS A 347 16.52 13.57 1.66
N LEU A 348 17.04 12.77 2.58
CA LEU A 348 17.89 13.21 3.67
C LEU A 348 19.35 13.15 3.22
N PHE A 349 20.02 14.28 3.18
CA PHE A 349 21.41 14.33 2.75
C PHE A 349 22.31 15.03 3.78
N GLU A 350 23.48 14.51 3.97
CA GLU A 350 24.59 15.04 4.77
C GLU A 350 25.80 14.13 4.54
N GLN A 351 26.98 14.58 4.91
CA GLN A 351 28.20 13.77 4.88
C GLN A 351 28.08 12.50 5.69
N SER A 352 28.98 11.56 5.50
CA SER A 352 29.01 10.28 6.20
C SER A 352 28.88 10.42 7.73
N SER A 353 28.27 9.43 8.37
CA SER A 353 28.11 9.34 9.82
C SER A 353 27.20 10.41 10.45
N ALA A 354 26.27 10.98 9.69
CA ALA A 354 25.26 11.91 10.20
C ALA A 354 24.04 11.23 10.83
N GLY A 355 23.85 9.90 10.67
CA GLY A 355 22.69 9.17 11.17
C GLY A 355 21.56 9.00 10.13
N LYS A 356 21.83 9.21 8.83
CA LYS A 356 20.84 9.05 7.73
C LYS A 356 20.16 7.70 7.73
N THR A 357 20.96 6.62 7.68
CA THR A 357 20.46 5.25 7.69
C THR A 357 19.73 4.92 9.00
N THR A 358 20.19 5.47 10.14
CA THR A 358 19.48 5.34 11.43
C THR A 358 18.08 5.94 11.34
N THR A 359 17.95 7.16 10.81
CA THR A 359 16.65 7.84 10.62
C THR A 359 15.74 7.06 9.67
N GLN A 360 16.28 6.55 8.56
CA GLN A 360 15.54 5.69 7.63
C GLN A 360 15.07 4.40 8.29
N ASN A 361 15.91 3.77 9.10
CA ASN A 361 15.57 2.54 9.83
C ASN A 361 14.49 2.79 10.90
N ILE A 362 14.54 3.93 11.61
CA ILE A 362 13.44 4.37 12.51
C ILE A 362 12.13 4.46 11.72
N ALA A 363 12.13 5.12 10.57
CA ALA A 363 10.96 5.26 9.72
C ALA A 363 10.41 3.91 9.24
N SER A 364 11.29 3.00 8.79
CA SER A 364 10.93 1.66 8.29
C SER A 364 10.44 0.74 9.41
N SER A 365 10.95 0.91 10.64
CA SER A 365 10.59 0.07 11.78
C SER A 365 9.11 0.15 12.18
N LEU A 366 8.42 1.20 11.78
CA LEU A 366 6.96 1.29 11.92
C LEU A 366 6.24 0.12 11.20
N TRP A 367 6.77 -0.32 10.06
CA TRP A 367 6.13 -1.29 9.18
C TRP A 367 6.69 -2.70 9.29
N GLY A 368 7.93 -2.86 9.77
CA GLY A 368 8.57 -4.16 9.93
C GLY A 368 10.08 -4.06 10.19
N GLU A 369 10.82 -5.12 9.87
CA GLU A 369 12.27 -5.19 10.06
C GLU A 369 12.98 -4.28 9.04
N PRO A 370 13.71 -3.23 9.47
CA PRO A 370 14.22 -2.20 8.58
C PRO A 370 15.22 -2.67 7.53
N ASP A 371 16.14 -3.56 7.88
CA ASP A 371 17.19 -4.03 6.96
C ASP A 371 16.59 -4.90 5.84
N ALA A 372 15.53 -5.69 6.13
CA ALA A 372 14.83 -6.50 5.15
C ALA A 372 13.85 -5.70 4.27
N GLN A 373 13.40 -4.52 4.71
CA GLN A 373 12.58 -3.61 3.90
C GLN A 373 13.41 -2.71 2.99
N ARG A 374 14.72 -2.57 3.26
CA ARG A 374 15.58 -1.62 2.58
C ARG A 374 15.67 -1.91 1.09
N LEU A 375 15.28 -0.94 0.28
CA LEU A 375 15.50 -0.90 -1.15
C LEU A 375 16.62 0.11 -1.47
N THR A 376 17.16 0.06 -2.66
CA THR A 376 18.22 0.97 -3.10
C THR A 376 17.87 1.62 -4.43
N TRP A 377 18.47 2.76 -4.73
CA TRP A 377 18.37 3.39 -6.06
C TRP A 377 19.03 2.57 -7.17
N TYR A 378 19.77 1.50 -6.81
CA TYR A 378 20.37 0.58 -7.78
C TYR A 378 19.31 -0.38 -8.32
N GLY A 379 18.56 0.10 -9.31
CA GLY A 379 17.47 -0.65 -9.92
C GLY A 379 17.02 -0.01 -11.23
N THR A 380 16.37 -0.80 -12.08
CA THR A 380 15.77 -0.26 -13.30
C THR A 380 14.51 0.56 -12.96
N ALA A 381 14.17 1.55 -13.79
CA ALA A 381 12.96 2.34 -13.62
C ALA A 381 11.68 1.48 -13.56
N LEU A 382 11.66 0.35 -14.30
CA LEU A 382 10.55 -0.62 -14.23
C LEU A 382 10.51 -1.36 -12.88
N GLY A 383 11.67 -1.76 -12.35
CA GLY A 383 11.76 -2.41 -11.04
C GLY A 383 11.25 -1.48 -9.93
N ILE A 384 11.71 -0.22 -9.92
CA ILE A 384 11.24 0.78 -8.96
C ILE A 384 9.74 1.07 -9.12
N ALA A 385 9.21 1.11 -10.35
CA ALA A 385 7.78 1.27 -10.59
C ALA A 385 6.95 0.08 -10.06
N ASN A 386 7.45 -1.14 -10.16
CA ASN A 386 6.81 -2.32 -9.59
C ASN A 386 6.79 -2.26 -8.05
N GLU A 387 7.90 -1.87 -7.43
CA GLU A 387 7.95 -1.66 -5.99
C GLU A 387 7.03 -0.52 -5.54
N ALA A 388 6.94 0.57 -6.30
CA ALA A 388 6.03 1.67 -5.99
C ALA A 388 4.56 1.24 -6.01
N GLU A 389 4.15 0.39 -6.94
CA GLU A 389 2.80 -0.20 -6.99
C GLU A 389 2.54 -1.11 -5.79
N ALA A 390 3.54 -1.90 -5.41
CA ALA A 390 3.47 -2.79 -4.24
C ALA A 390 3.57 -2.05 -2.89
N HIS A 391 3.89 -0.75 -2.92
CA HIS A 391 3.91 0.17 -1.77
C HIS A 391 2.95 1.34 -1.98
N ASN A 392 1.85 1.13 -2.72
CA ASN A 392 0.84 2.17 -2.90
C ASN A 392 0.24 2.58 -1.56
N ASP A 393 0.06 3.89 -1.34
CA ASP A 393 -0.31 4.50 -0.06
C ASP A 393 0.61 4.03 1.10
N GLY A 394 1.84 3.61 0.79
CA GLY A 394 2.83 3.04 1.71
C GLY A 394 4.18 3.74 1.63
N LEU A 395 5.06 3.43 2.60
CA LEU A 395 6.43 3.92 2.66
C LEU A 395 7.32 3.13 1.69
N LEU A 396 8.12 3.85 0.90
CA LEU A 396 9.16 3.29 0.03
C LEU A 396 10.55 3.73 0.53
N PRO A 397 11.30 2.88 1.25
CA PRO A 397 12.63 3.23 1.74
C PRO A 397 13.71 2.96 0.68
N LEU A 398 14.29 4.03 0.15
CA LEU A 398 15.33 4.00 -0.89
C LEU A 398 16.66 4.49 -0.30
N ASP A 399 17.56 3.58 -0.02
CA ASP A 399 18.86 3.91 0.60
C ASP A 399 19.90 4.31 -0.45
N GLU A 400 20.79 5.18 -0.04
CA GLU A 400 22.04 5.64 -0.65
C GLU A 400 22.00 5.89 -2.18
N ILE A 401 21.63 7.10 -2.56
CA ILE A 401 21.54 7.51 -3.96
C ILE A 401 22.91 7.42 -4.68
N GLY A 402 24.01 7.57 -3.96
CA GLY A 402 25.38 7.49 -4.49
C GLY A 402 25.78 6.09 -4.97
N GLN A 403 25.07 5.04 -4.57
CA GLN A 403 25.30 3.67 -5.04
C GLN A 403 24.61 3.37 -6.38
N ALA A 404 23.81 4.29 -6.90
CA ALA A 404 23.15 4.11 -8.18
C ALA A 404 24.18 4.03 -9.32
N GLY A 405 24.13 2.96 -10.09
CA GLY A 405 25.09 2.72 -11.19
C GLY A 405 24.95 3.68 -12.36
N ASN A 406 23.85 4.46 -12.46
CA ASN A 406 23.56 5.35 -13.57
C ASN A 406 22.63 6.50 -13.14
N ALA A 407 23.15 7.71 -13.10
CA ALA A 407 22.38 8.89 -12.71
C ALA A 407 21.17 9.19 -13.62
N ARG A 408 21.19 8.79 -14.91
CA ARG A 408 20.04 8.90 -15.81
C ARG A 408 18.88 7.98 -15.37
N GLU A 409 19.21 6.79 -14.88
CA GLU A 409 18.21 5.86 -14.34
C GLU A 409 17.59 6.42 -13.07
N VAL A 410 18.40 7.01 -12.18
CA VAL A 410 17.90 7.70 -10.98
C VAL A 410 16.95 8.83 -11.36
N SER A 411 17.33 9.70 -12.29
CA SER A 411 16.49 10.80 -12.77
C SER A 411 15.17 10.30 -13.34
N THR A 412 15.22 9.23 -14.16
CA THR A 412 14.03 8.63 -14.78
C THR A 412 13.15 7.96 -13.74
N SER A 413 13.74 7.24 -12.79
CA SER A 413 13.04 6.54 -11.71
C SER A 413 12.38 7.52 -10.75
N ALA A 414 13.08 8.57 -10.33
CA ALA A 414 12.51 9.62 -9.48
C ALA A 414 11.34 10.33 -10.17
N TYR A 415 11.47 10.64 -11.45
CA TYR A 415 10.37 11.25 -12.22
C TYR A 415 9.16 10.31 -12.30
N THR A 416 9.37 9.05 -12.65
CA THR A 416 8.30 8.04 -12.77
C THR A 416 7.64 7.79 -11.43
N LEU A 417 8.44 7.61 -10.36
CA LEU A 417 7.98 7.32 -9.01
C LEU A 417 6.95 8.37 -8.52
N PHE A 418 7.31 9.65 -8.63
CA PHE A 418 6.48 10.73 -8.10
C PHE A 418 5.44 11.28 -9.08
N ASN A 419 5.44 10.83 -10.33
CA ASN A 419 4.30 11.02 -11.23
C ASN A 419 3.16 10.03 -10.97
N GLY A 420 3.41 8.95 -10.21
CA GLY A 420 2.40 7.99 -9.81
C GLY A 420 1.82 7.15 -10.94
N SER A 421 2.52 7.07 -12.09
CA SER A 421 2.06 6.29 -13.24
C SER A 421 3.20 5.61 -13.97
N GLY A 422 2.98 4.36 -14.36
CA GLY A 422 3.91 3.56 -15.12
C GLY A 422 4.01 3.96 -16.59
N LYS A 423 5.04 3.43 -17.25
CA LYS A 423 5.21 3.60 -18.69
C LYS A 423 4.16 2.78 -19.46
N LEU A 424 3.54 3.39 -20.46
CA LEU A 424 2.66 2.67 -21.40
C LEU A 424 3.44 1.55 -22.12
N GLN A 425 2.91 0.33 -22.09
CA GLN A 425 3.54 -0.85 -22.68
C GLN A 425 2.54 -1.60 -23.56
N GLY A 426 2.99 -2.10 -24.72
CA GLY A 426 2.19 -2.98 -25.59
C GLY A 426 1.88 -4.32 -24.92
N ALA A 427 0.67 -4.83 -25.13
CA ALA A 427 0.28 -6.18 -24.76
C ALA A 427 0.67 -7.18 -25.85
N LYS A 428 0.89 -8.46 -25.45
CA LYS A 428 1.24 -9.53 -26.40
C LYS A 428 0.14 -9.81 -27.43
N ASP A 429 -1.12 -9.64 -27.01
CA ASP A 429 -2.31 -9.97 -27.78
C ASP A 429 -2.88 -8.75 -28.56
N GLY A 430 -2.06 -7.68 -28.69
CA GLY A 430 -2.42 -6.42 -29.32
C GLY A 430 -2.97 -5.38 -28.32
N GLY A 431 -2.90 -4.09 -28.70
CA GLY A 431 -3.24 -2.99 -27.81
C GLY A 431 -2.18 -2.70 -26.75
N ASN A 432 -2.58 -2.08 -25.65
CA ASN A 432 -1.70 -1.73 -24.54
C ASN A 432 -2.12 -2.47 -23.27
N ARG A 433 -1.13 -2.75 -22.43
CA ARG A 433 -1.36 -3.20 -21.05
C ARG A 433 -1.99 -2.07 -20.25
N GLU A 434 -2.73 -2.41 -19.21
CA GLU A 434 -3.22 -1.46 -18.23
C GLU A 434 -2.06 -0.65 -17.63
N ILE A 435 -2.26 0.66 -17.52
CA ILE A 435 -1.24 1.53 -16.94
C ILE A 435 -1.30 1.37 -15.42
N LYS A 436 -0.16 1.04 -14.84
CA LYS A 436 -0.01 0.98 -13.39
C LYS A 436 -0.09 2.38 -12.80
N HIS A 437 -0.79 2.51 -11.68
CA HIS A 437 -0.91 3.74 -10.91
C HIS A 437 -0.58 3.48 -9.45
N TRP A 438 0.07 4.45 -8.81
CA TRP A 438 0.40 4.39 -7.39
C TRP A 438 0.54 5.78 -6.77
N ARG A 439 0.45 5.82 -5.46
CA ARG A 439 0.80 6.95 -4.60
C ARG A 439 1.70 6.41 -3.51
N THR A 440 2.94 6.84 -3.47
CA THR A 440 3.89 6.41 -2.45
C THR A 440 4.52 7.61 -1.77
N VAL A 441 4.92 7.43 -0.52
CA VAL A 441 5.83 8.36 0.15
C VAL A 441 7.17 7.66 0.25
N ALA A 442 8.20 8.28 -0.33
CA ALA A 442 9.55 7.73 -0.27
C ALA A 442 10.38 8.44 0.79
N ILE A 443 11.17 7.66 1.53
CA ILE A 443 12.31 8.19 2.29
C ILE A 443 13.58 7.76 1.59
N SER A 444 14.46 8.72 1.31
CA SER A 444 15.69 8.49 0.56
C SER A 444 16.89 9.09 1.30
N THR A 445 18.07 8.52 1.10
CA THR A 445 19.31 8.99 1.75
C THR A 445 20.42 9.20 0.72
N GLY A 446 21.37 10.05 1.06
CA GLY A 446 22.58 10.29 0.25
C GLY A 446 23.60 11.20 0.93
N GLU A 447 24.82 11.23 0.42
CA GLU A 447 25.87 12.13 0.92
C GLU A 447 25.71 13.55 0.39
N MET A 448 24.98 13.74 -0.70
CA MET A 448 24.67 15.02 -1.33
C MET A 448 23.21 15.08 -1.74
N ASP A 449 22.70 16.27 -1.97
CA ASP A 449 21.36 16.46 -2.51
C ASP A 449 21.24 15.88 -3.94
N VAL A 450 20.01 15.54 -4.33
CA VAL A 450 19.74 14.89 -5.62
C VAL A 450 20.14 15.77 -6.82
N GLU A 451 20.02 17.09 -6.70
CA GLU A 451 20.39 18.00 -7.79
C GLU A 451 21.89 18.01 -8.01
N THR A 452 22.66 18.11 -6.94
CA THR A 452 24.13 18.06 -7.00
C THR A 452 24.57 16.70 -7.54
N PHE A 453 24.01 15.59 -7.07
CA PHE A 453 24.29 14.26 -7.59
C PHE A 453 24.07 14.16 -9.12
N LEU A 454 22.95 14.65 -9.62
CA LEU A 454 22.64 14.58 -11.05
C LEU A 454 23.48 15.56 -11.87
N LYS A 455 23.84 16.73 -11.32
CA LYS A 455 24.73 17.70 -11.96
C LYS A 455 26.15 17.16 -12.15
N THR A 456 26.71 16.43 -11.19
CA THR A 456 28.04 15.81 -11.30
C THR A 456 28.13 14.87 -12.50
N GLU A 457 27.00 14.27 -12.89
CA GLU A 457 26.89 13.39 -14.06
C GLU A 457 26.38 14.11 -15.32
N GLY A 458 26.35 15.45 -15.32
CA GLY A 458 25.95 16.28 -16.46
C GLY A 458 24.46 16.27 -16.78
N ILE A 459 23.61 15.85 -15.86
CA ILE A 459 22.15 15.75 -16.04
C ILE A 459 21.48 17.00 -15.47
N LYS A 460 20.74 17.71 -16.32
CA LYS A 460 19.93 18.87 -15.89
C LYS A 460 18.61 18.39 -15.28
N ILE A 461 18.31 18.85 -14.07
CA ILE A 461 17.03 18.59 -13.37
C ILE A 461 16.03 19.69 -13.71
N LYS A 462 14.78 19.30 -13.90
CA LYS A 462 13.67 20.23 -14.00
C LYS A 462 13.17 20.60 -12.60
N ALA A 463 12.90 21.88 -12.35
CA ALA A 463 12.44 22.39 -11.07
C ALA A 463 11.21 21.67 -10.50
N GLY A 464 10.31 21.18 -11.36
CA GLY A 464 9.15 20.35 -10.97
C GLY A 464 9.49 19.00 -10.32
N GLN A 465 10.72 18.48 -10.49
CA GLN A 465 11.16 17.24 -9.85
C GLN A 465 11.57 17.51 -8.38
N LEU A 466 12.19 18.66 -8.12
CA LEU A 466 12.67 19.04 -6.80
C LEU A 466 11.55 19.35 -5.79
N VAL A 467 10.36 19.70 -6.26
CA VAL A 467 9.19 19.90 -5.39
C VAL A 467 8.45 18.60 -5.05
N ARG A 468 8.85 17.49 -5.68
CA ARG A 468 8.27 16.16 -5.40
C ARG A 468 9.21 15.24 -4.63
N LEU A 469 10.52 15.43 -4.76
CA LEU A 469 11.54 14.82 -3.91
C LEU A 469 12.26 15.93 -3.16
N LEU A 470 11.86 16.13 -1.90
CA LEU A 470 12.29 17.22 -1.05
C LEU A 470 13.70 16.93 -0.54
N ASN A 471 14.70 17.70 -0.98
CA ASN A 471 16.07 17.61 -0.45
C ASN A 471 16.15 18.32 0.89
N VAL A 472 16.16 17.60 2.00
CA VAL A 472 16.22 18.15 3.34
C VAL A 472 17.60 17.85 3.93
N PRO A 473 18.38 18.89 4.28
CA PRO A 473 19.66 18.69 4.94
C PRO A 473 19.40 18.03 6.30
N MET A 474 20.16 16.98 6.59
CA MET A 474 19.99 16.24 7.82
C MET A 474 20.86 16.82 8.92
N GLU A 475 20.26 17.09 10.07
CA GLU A 475 20.98 17.45 11.28
C GLU A 475 21.29 16.21 12.11
N LYS A 476 22.51 16.19 12.68
CA LYS A 476 22.91 15.13 13.62
C LYS A 476 22.05 15.18 14.87
N ALA A 477 21.78 14.03 15.46
CA ALA A 477 21.12 13.98 16.75
C ALA A 477 21.92 14.76 17.80
N THR A 478 21.23 15.53 18.58
CA THR A 478 21.78 16.32 19.71
C THR A 478 21.20 15.85 21.05
N GLN A 479 20.00 15.29 21.03
CA GLN A 479 19.34 14.71 22.20
C GLN A 479 19.66 13.20 22.25
N PHE A 480 20.53 12.84 23.18
CA PHE A 480 20.94 11.45 23.36
C PHE A 480 20.22 10.75 24.53
N HIS A 481 19.27 11.46 25.17
CA HIS A 481 18.53 10.97 26.35
C HIS A 481 19.47 10.50 27.46
N GLU A 482 19.34 9.27 27.92
CA GLU A 482 20.20 8.66 28.94
C GLU A 482 21.59 8.23 28.44
N TYR A 483 21.90 8.36 27.16
CA TYR A 483 23.16 7.91 26.59
C TYR A 483 24.19 9.04 26.52
N SER A 484 25.44 8.72 26.79
CA SER A 484 26.53 9.70 26.85
C SER A 484 27.11 10.12 25.49
N THR A 485 26.81 9.36 24.42
CA THR A 485 27.38 9.60 23.09
C THR A 485 26.35 9.29 22.00
N GLY A 486 26.45 9.98 20.85
CA GLY A 486 25.62 9.70 19.68
C GLY A 486 25.74 8.27 19.18
N LYS A 487 26.93 7.62 19.35
CA LYS A 487 27.10 6.21 18.99
C LYS A 487 26.28 5.31 19.92
N ALA A 488 26.36 5.49 21.23
CA ALA A 488 25.59 4.71 22.18
C ALA A 488 24.07 4.89 21.98
N HIS A 489 23.63 6.11 21.65
CA HIS A 489 22.25 6.40 21.30
C HIS A 489 21.82 5.66 20.00
N ALA A 490 22.66 5.66 18.96
CA ALA A 490 22.37 4.96 17.72
C ALA A 490 22.33 3.42 17.89
N ASP A 491 23.25 2.87 18.72
CA ASP A 491 23.24 1.45 19.06
C ASP A 491 21.97 1.06 19.83
N ALA A 492 21.55 1.88 20.80
CA ALA A 492 20.30 1.70 21.56
C ALA A 492 19.05 1.78 20.65
N LEU A 493 19.02 2.71 19.71
CA LEU A 493 17.95 2.76 18.69
C LEU A 493 17.90 1.47 17.88
N LYS A 494 19.06 0.93 17.47
CA LYS A 494 19.14 -0.33 16.74
C LYS A 494 18.57 -1.49 17.56
N ASP A 495 18.94 -1.60 18.81
CA ASP A 495 18.40 -2.63 19.71
C ASP A 495 16.88 -2.46 19.89
N ALA A 496 16.43 -1.21 20.03
CA ALA A 496 15.01 -0.87 20.19
C ALA A 496 14.15 -1.33 19.01
N TRP A 497 14.51 -0.97 17.75
CA TRP A 497 13.74 -1.41 16.59
C TRP A 497 13.93 -2.89 16.27
N THR A 498 15.03 -3.50 16.64
CA THR A 498 15.20 -4.96 16.50
C THR A 498 14.19 -5.69 17.40
N ALA A 499 13.96 -5.19 18.61
CA ALA A 499 13.01 -5.75 19.54
C ALA A 499 11.54 -5.37 19.25
N ASN A 500 11.31 -4.19 18.67
CA ASN A 500 9.97 -3.64 18.45
C ASN A 500 9.87 -3.05 17.04
N HIS A 501 9.22 -3.74 16.12
CA HIS A 501 8.95 -3.27 14.77
C HIS A 501 7.63 -3.82 14.21
N GLY A 502 7.06 -3.15 13.23
CA GLY A 502 5.88 -3.56 12.47
C GLY A 502 4.54 -3.37 13.17
N ALA A 503 4.48 -3.40 14.49
CA ALA A 503 3.23 -3.27 15.24
C ALA A 503 2.69 -1.82 15.25
N ALA A 504 3.57 -0.83 15.38
CA ALA A 504 3.19 0.58 15.50
C ALA A 504 2.54 1.12 14.21
N GLY A 505 3.06 0.75 13.04
CA GLY A 505 2.45 1.12 11.75
C GLY A 505 1.08 0.48 11.54
N ARG A 506 0.89 -0.77 11.99
CA ARG A 506 -0.42 -1.44 11.94
C ARG A 506 -1.44 -0.78 12.86
N GLU A 507 -1.04 -0.36 14.07
CA GLU A 507 -1.91 0.38 14.97
C GLU A 507 -2.28 1.75 14.39
N TRP A 508 -1.33 2.44 13.76
CA TRP A 508 -1.60 3.69 13.05
C TRP A 508 -2.64 3.52 11.95
N VAL A 509 -2.48 2.53 11.08
CA VAL A 509 -3.45 2.26 10.00
C VAL A 509 -4.82 1.86 10.55
N LYS A 510 -4.86 1.07 11.62
CA LYS A 510 -6.10 0.69 12.29
C LYS A 510 -6.83 1.91 12.85
N TRP A 511 -6.10 2.83 13.46
CA TRP A 511 -6.66 4.11 13.91
C TRP A 511 -7.21 4.91 12.73
N LEU A 512 -6.43 5.07 11.65
CA LEU A 512 -6.87 5.78 10.45
C LEU A 512 -8.12 5.16 9.82
N ALA A 513 -8.25 3.84 9.81
CA ALA A 513 -9.44 3.16 9.28
C ALA A 513 -10.71 3.58 10.01
N GLY A 514 -10.63 3.77 11.34
CA GLY A 514 -11.75 4.23 12.18
C GLY A 514 -11.98 5.74 12.20
N HIS A 515 -10.96 6.56 11.80
CA HIS A 515 -10.97 8.02 11.98
C HIS A 515 -10.70 8.80 10.67
N GLN A 516 -11.14 8.26 9.53
CA GLN A 516 -10.83 8.84 8.21
C GLN A 516 -11.26 10.31 8.07
N GLN A 517 -12.42 10.69 8.62
CA GLN A 517 -12.90 12.08 8.52
C GLN A 517 -12.05 13.02 9.38
N GLU A 518 -11.71 12.61 10.60
CA GLU A 518 -10.82 13.36 11.50
C GLU A 518 -9.44 13.59 10.86
N ALA A 519 -8.88 12.54 10.22
CA ALA A 519 -7.62 12.64 9.51
C ALA A 519 -7.69 13.64 8.33
N LYS A 520 -8.78 13.64 7.56
CA LYS A 520 -9.00 14.60 6.46
C LYS A 520 -9.11 16.04 6.98
N ASP A 521 -9.81 16.23 8.09
CA ASP A 521 -10.01 17.56 8.69
C ASP A 521 -8.72 18.10 9.29
N ALA A 522 -7.92 17.26 9.96
CA ALA A 522 -6.61 17.62 10.48
C ALA A 522 -5.63 18.05 9.36
N VAL A 523 -5.58 17.29 8.26
CA VAL A 523 -4.74 17.69 7.11
C VAL A 523 -5.20 19.01 6.51
N ARG A 524 -6.52 19.27 6.44
CA ARG A 524 -7.06 20.56 5.97
C ARG A 524 -6.64 21.70 6.88
N ALA A 525 -6.75 21.53 8.20
CA ALA A 525 -6.34 22.53 9.19
C ALA A 525 -4.83 22.80 9.13
N CYS A 526 -4.00 21.77 9.01
CA CYS A 526 -2.56 21.94 8.83
C CYS A 526 -2.22 22.69 7.53
N ARG A 527 -2.86 22.37 6.40
CA ARG A 527 -2.67 23.10 5.14
C ARG A 527 -3.01 24.58 5.26
N GLU A 528 -4.10 24.91 5.95
CA GLU A 528 -4.48 26.30 6.20
C GLU A 528 -3.45 27.01 7.10
N ARG A 529 -3.02 26.35 8.17
CA ARG A 529 -1.94 26.88 9.03
C ARG A 529 -0.66 27.15 8.23
N TRP A 530 -0.23 26.23 7.39
CA TRP A 530 0.99 26.37 6.59
C TRP A 530 0.88 27.46 5.52
N ARG A 531 -0.29 27.68 4.92
CA ARG A 531 -0.53 28.82 4.01
C ARG A 531 -0.34 30.16 4.70
N ASN A 532 -0.76 30.26 5.96
CA ASN A 532 -0.59 31.48 6.77
C ASN A 532 0.84 31.61 7.31
N LEU A 533 1.57 30.53 7.50
CA LEU A 533 2.94 30.51 7.99
C LEU A 533 3.96 30.95 6.94
N ILE A 534 3.75 30.56 5.69
CA ILE A 534 4.66 30.86 4.59
C ILE A 534 4.35 32.26 4.03
N PRO A 535 5.33 33.19 4.02
CA PRO A 535 5.11 34.53 3.47
C PRO A 535 4.64 34.49 2.02
N GLU A 536 3.68 35.35 1.66
CA GLU A 536 3.17 35.48 0.27
C GLU A 536 4.26 35.84 -0.74
N SER A 537 5.34 36.48 -0.29
CA SER A 537 6.49 36.82 -1.14
C SER A 537 7.33 35.62 -1.59
N TYR A 538 7.12 34.45 -0.95
CA TYR A 538 7.85 33.25 -1.34
C TYR A 538 7.30 32.69 -2.66
N GLY A 539 8.16 32.04 -3.45
CA GLY A 539 7.78 31.49 -4.76
C GLY A 539 6.75 30.36 -4.65
N GLU A 540 5.93 30.17 -5.68
CA GLU A 540 4.90 29.12 -5.76
C GLU A 540 5.43 27.70 -5.44
N GLN A 541 6.70 27.43 -5.72
CA GLN A 541 7.33 26.15 -5.43
C GLN A 541 7.44 25.92 -3.92
N VAL A 542 7.77 26.97 -3.16
CA VAL A 542 7.86 26.91 -1.69
C VAL A 542 6.48 26.63 -1.09
N HIS A 543 5.42 27.27 -1.60
CA HIS A 543 4.04 26.99 -1.17
C HIS A 543 3.62 25.57 -1.45
N ARG A 544 3.98 25.00 -2.63
CA ARG A 544 3.70 23.58 -2.96
C ARG A 544 4.43 22.62 -2.04
N VAL A 545 5.66 22.93 -1.66
CA VAL A 545 6.42 22.12 -0.69
C VAL A 545 5.82 22.27 0.70
N GLY A 546 5.39 23.49 1.09
CA GLY A 546 4.68 23.73 2.34
C GLY A 546 3.43 22.87 2.49
N GLU A 547 2.68 22.59 1.41
CA GLU A 547 1.54 21.66 1.47
C GLU A 547 1.96 20.21 1.80
N ARG A 548 3.17 19.78 1.43
CA ARG A 548 3.70 18.46 1.79
C ARG A 548 4.14 18.43 3.26
N PHE A 549 4.80 19.49 3.72
CA PHE A 549 5.15 19.63 5.14
C PHE A 549 3.88 19.72 6.03
N ALA A 550 2.79 20.31 5.53
CA ALA A 550 1.50 20.28 6.22
C ALA A 550 0.94 18.85 6.39
N ILE A 551 1.14 17.97 5.41
CA ILE A 551 0.74 16.56 5.52
C ILE A 551 1.65 15.83 6.53
N LEU A 552 2.97 16.08 6.49
CA LEU A 552 3.92 15.51 7.44
C LEU A 552 3.58 15.93 8.88
N GLU A 553 3.26 17.19 9.09
CA GLU A 553 2.81 17.70 10.39
C GLU A 553 1.51 17.04 10.85
N ALA A 554 0.50 16.98 9.98
CA ALA A 554 -0.76 16.35 10.32
C ALA A 554 -0.58 14.86 10.70
N ALA A 555 0.25 14.12 9.95
CA ALA A 555 0.55 12.73 10.25
C ALA A 555 1.20 12.57 11.63
N LEU A 556 2.17 13.43 11.94
CA LEU A 556 2.90 13.36 13.19
C LEU A 556 2.02 13.74 14.40
N VAL A 557 1.25 14.82 14.29
CA VAL A 557 0.33 15.27 15.34
C VAL A 557 -0.76 14.26 15.62
N LEU A 558 -1.41 13.71 14.57
CA LEU A 558 -2.45 12.71 14.73
C LEU A 558 -1.95 11.39 15.35
N SER A 559 -0.67 11.09 15.16
CA SER A 559 -0.06 9.84 15.63
C SER A 559 0.44 9.90 17.08
N GLY A 560 0.05 10.90 17.88
CA GLY A 560 0.49 11.03 19.27
C GLY A 560 0.26 9.77 20.13
N HIS A 561 -0.81 9.02 19.87
CA HIS A 561 -1.08 7.73 20.52
C HIS A 561 -0.05 6.64 20.14
N VAL A 562 0.57 6.72 18.96
CA VAL A 562 1.62 5.79 18.47
C VAL A 562 3.01 6.27 18.91
N THR A 563 3.30 7.58 18.80
CA THR A 563 4.63 8.14 19.03
C THR A 563 4.87 8.55 20.49
N GLY A 564 3.81 8.95 21.21
CA GLY A 564 3.90 9.52 22.54
C GLY A 564 4.34 10.99 22.56
N TRP A 565 4.55 11.62 21.40
CA TRP A 565 4.97 13.01 21.29
C TRP A 565 3.80 13.96 21.41
N ASP A 566 4.03 15.13 22.01
CA ASP A 566 3.01 16.16 22.06
C ASP A 566 2.91 16.95 20.75
N GLU A 567 1.79 17.65 20.60
CA GLU A 567 1.47 18.38 19.38
C GLU A 567 2.48 19.49 19.07
N GLN A 568 2.96 20.21 20.10
CA GLN A 568 3.90 21.32 19.89
C GLN A 568 5.27 20.80 19.47
N GLU A 569 5.77 19.74 20.11
CA GLU A 569 7.01 19.07 19.73
C GLU A 569 6.98 18.60 18.28
N CYS A 570 5.85 18.00 17.87
CA CYS A 570 5.64 17.57 16.49
C CYS A 570 5.69 18.75 15.51
N ARG A 571 5.01 19.85 15.81
CA ARG A 571 5.00 21.05 14.98
C ARG A 571 6.36 21.70 14.88
N ASP A 572 7.06 21.84 15.99
CA ASP A 572 8.40 22.44 16.03
C ASP A 572 9.40 21.64 15.21
N ALA A 573 9.38 20.30 15.32
CA ALA A 573 10.24 19.44 14.54
C ALA A 573 10.00 19.56 13.03
N ILE A 574 8.75 19.60 12.58
CA ILE A 574 8.42 19.73 11.16
C ILE A 574 8.75 21.12 10.63
N GLN A 575 8.47 22.16 11.40
CA GLN A 575 8.81 23.55 11.02
C GLN A 575 10.32 23.76 10.97
N HIS A 576 11.09 23.16 11.89
CA HIS A 576 12.54 23.18 11.88
C HIS A 576 13.11 22.63 10.57
N ASN A 577 12.66 21.45 10.15
CA ASN A 577 13.10 20.82 8.91
C ASN A 577 12.66 21.59 7.64
N PHE A 578 11.48 22.22 7.68
CA PHE A 578 11.06 23.12 6.60
C PHE A 578 11.98 24.33 6.49
N ASN A 579 12.33 24.94 7.61
CA ASN A 579 13.25 26.09 7.63
C ASN A 579 14.64 25.71 7.12
N ALA A 580 15.14 24.51 7.47
CA ALA A 580 16.38 23.97 6.92
C ALA A 580 16.28 23.77 5.41
N TRP A 581 15.16 23.21 4.92
CA TRP A 581 14.90 23.06 3.51
C TRP A 581 14.84 24.42 2.78
N VAL A 582 14.13 25.42 3.35
CA VAL A 582 14.03 26.77 2.75
C VAL A 582 15.40 27.43 2.68
N LYS A 583 16.23 27.28 3.71
CA LYS A 583 17.59 27.83 3.75
C LYS A 583 18.45 27.29 2.58
N GLU A 584 18.32 26.00 2.30
CA GLU A 584 19.07 25.34 1.21
C GLU A 584 18.45 25.61 -0.17
N PHE A 585 17.13 25.47 -0.29
CA PHE A 585 16.42 25.63 -1.56
C PHE A 585 16.28 27.10 -1.99
N GLY A 586 16.12 28.03 -1.04
CA GLY A 586 15.83 29.43 -1.23
C GLY A 586 14.33 29.75 -1.28
N THR A 587 14.01 31.01 -1.11
CA THR A 587 12.63 31.53 -1.03
C THR A 587 12.05 31.92 -2.38
N GLY A 588 12.90 32.07 -3.43
CA GLY A 588 12.52 32.51 -4.77
C GLY A 588 12.06 31.38 -5.68
N ASN A 589 11.72 31.73 -6.91
CA ASN A 589 11.49 30.77 -7.98
C ASN A 589 12.85 30.23 -8.47
N ARG A 590 13.16 28.98 -8.14
CA ARG A 590 14.46 28.36 -8.47
C ARG A 590 14.70 28.26 -9.98
N GLU A 591 13.65 28.04 -10.77
CA GLU A 591 13.76 28.07 -12.23
C GLU A 591 14.20 29.44 -12.74
N PHE A 592 13.71 30.49 -12.11
CA PHE A 592 14.10 31.86 -12.38
C PHE A 592 15.60 32.09 -12.03
N LYS A 593 16.04 31.65 -10.85
CA LYS A 593 17.44 31.74 -10.43
C LYS A 593 18.36 30.98 -11.37
N GLN A 594 18.00 29.76 -11.78
CA GLN A 594 18.74 28.97 -12.77
C GLN A 594 18.87 29.67 -14.13
N MET A 595 17.80 30.37 -14.58
CA MET A 595 17.84 31.14 -15.82
C MET A 595 18.86 32.29 -15.73
N VAL A 596 18.89 33.01 -14.60
CA VAL A 596 19.83 34.10 -14.34
C VAL A 596 21.27 33.57 -14.30
N GLU A 597 21.52 32.56 -13.46
CA GLU A 597 22.84 31.91 -13.33
C GLU A 597 23.38 31.38 -14.68
N GLN A 598 22.50 30.81 -15.53
CA GLN A 598 22.88 30.32 -16.85
C GLN A 598 23.29 31.46 -17.79
N ALA A 599 22.62 32.60 -17.73
CA ALA A 599 22.95 33.77 -18.51
C ALA A 599 24.28 34.40 -18.02
N GLU A 600 24.47 34.50 -16.71
CA GLU A 600 25.71 34.99 -16.07
C GLU A 600 26.90 34.10 -16.47
N ALA A 601 26.77 32.79 -16.34
CA ALA A 601 27.80 31.82 -16.71
C ALA A 601 28.17 31.92 -18.19
N PHE A 602 27.20 32.12 -19.09
CA PHE A 602 27.46 32.32 -20.50
C PHE A 602 28.23 33.62 -20.76
N LEU A 603 27.79 34.73 -20.14
CA LEU A 603 28.42 36.03 -20.33
C LEU A 603 29.82 36.08 -19.70
N SER A 604 30.04 35.47 -18.54
CA SER A 604 31.35 35.34 -17.91
C SER A 604 32.31 34.54 -18.82
N SER A 605 31.87 33.43 -19.39
CA SER A 605 32.70 32.57 -20.22
C SER A 605 32.98 33.16 -21.64
N PHE A 606 31.98 33.83 -22.21
CA PHE A 606 32.01 34.20 -23.64
C PHE A 606 31.84 35.69 -23.94
N GLY A 607 31.55 36.53 -22.92
CA GLY A 607 31.25 37.96 -23.10
C GLY A 607 32.40 38.75 -23.74
N PHE A 608 33.64 38.36 -23.51
CA PHE A 608 34.81 39.02 -24.10
C PHE A 608 35.35 38.28 -25.33
N SER A 609 35.11 37.00 -25.47
CA SER A 609 35.66 36.19 -26.56
C SER A 609 34.74 36.12 -27.78
N ARG A 610 33.39 36.24 -27.60
CA ARG A 610 32.40 36.09 -28.68
C ARG A 610 31.58 37.36 -28.95
N TYR A 611 31.91 38.49 -28.32
CA TYR A 611 31.22 39.79 -28.54
C TYR A 611 32.25 40.85 -28.99
N LEU A 612 32.02 41.43 -30.15
CA LEU A 612 32.83 42.51 -30.68
C LEU A 612 32.49 43.86 -29.99
N PRO A 613 33.48 44.70 -29.66
CA PRO A 613 33.24 46.07 -29.22
C PRO A 613 32.45 46.88 -30.26
N TYR A 614 31.55 47.76 -29.82
CA TYR A 614 30.80 48.62 -30.68
C TYR A 614 30.79 50.09 -30.16
N PRO A 615 31.09 51.12 -31.01
CA PRO A 615 31.50 50.99 -32.39
C PRO A 615 32.87 50.33 -32.52
N ASN A 616 33.05 49.57 -33.60
CA ASN A 616 34.31 48.92 -33.91
C ASN A 616 35.33 50.01 -34.23
N SER A 617 36.38 50.16 -33.43
CA SER A 617 37.36 51.23 -33.58
C SER A 617 38.59 50.81 -34.35
N ASP A 618 38.73 49.54 -34.74
CA ASP A 618 39.93 49.01 -35.39
C ASP A 618 39.55 48.03 -36.54
N GLU A 619 39.96 48.36 -37.76
CA GLU A 619 39.82 47.49 -38.97
C GLU A 619 40.63 46.19 -38.86
N ARG A 620 41.41 45.99 -37.78
CA ARG A 620 42.30 44.84 -37.56
C ARG A 620 41.65 43.72 -36.70
N ASP A 621 40.44 43.91 -36.27
CA ASP A 621 39.75 42.84 -35.50
C ASP A 621 39.51 41.63 -36.41
N LEU A 622 40.18 40.52 -36.08
CA LEU A 622 39.99 39.24 -36.76
C LEU A 622 38.50 38.79 -36.66
N PRO A 623 37.95 38.22 -37.72
CA PRO A 623 36.59 37.72 -37.69
C PRO A 623 36.47 36.66 -36.58
N ILE A 624 35.58 36.89 -35.59
CA ILE A 624 35.26 35.92 -34.53
C ILE A 624 34.44 34.79 -35.14
N LYS A 625 34.96 33.57 -35.05
CA LYS A 625 34.21 32.39 -35.39
C LYS A 625 33.13 32.23 -34.31
N ASP A 626 31.90 32.02 -34.71
CA ASP A 626 30.74 31.90 -33.79
C ASP A 626 30.42 33.23 -33.02
N LEU A 627 30.42 34.34 -33.70
CA LEU A 627 30.08 35.65 -33.14
C LEU A 627 28.72 35.64 -32.49
N ALA A 628 28.68 35.93 -31.17
CA ALA A 628 27.45 35.98 -30.39
C ALA A 628 26.72 37.34 -30.46
N GLY A 629 27.46 38.40 -30.75
CA GLY A 629 26.90 39.73 -30.83
C GLY A 629 27.92 40.84 -30.66
N TYR A 630 27.46 41.98 -30.14
CA TYR A 630 28.30 43.16 -29.92
C TYR A 630 28.22 43.59 -28.46
N ARG A 631 29.27 44.27 -27.95
CA ARG A 631 29.30 44.80 -26.58
C ARG A 631 29.58 46.29 -26.54
N LYS A 632 28.97 46.99 -25.56
CA LYS A 632 29.29 48.35 -25.17
C LYS A 632 29.65 48.37 -23.71
N GLY A 633 30.60 49.20 -23.32
CA GLY A 633 31.15 49.34 -21.97
C GLY A 633 32.65 49.33 -22.02
N SER A 634 33.32 49.88 -21.04
CA SER A 634 34.76 49.98 -20.92
C SER A 634 35.24 49.32 -19.66
N ILE A 635 36.20 48.40 -19.76
CA ILE A 635 36.91 47.78 -18.63
C ILE A 635 37.66 48.82 -17.77
N ARG A 636 37.89 50.05 -18.31
CA ARG A 636 38.63 51.12 -17.62
C ARG A 636 37.80 51.94 -16.62
N ASN A 637 36.48 51.85 -16.65
CA ASN A 637 35.59 52.51 -15.70
C ASN A 637 34.85 51.43 -14.90
N GLU A 638 35.21 51.27 -13.64
CA GLU A 638 34.63 50.27 -12.72
C GLU A 638 33.09 50.43 -12.53
N ASP A 639 32.54 51.61 -12.85
CA ASP A 639 31.11 51.92 -12.76
C ASP A 639 30.33 51.66 -14.06
N ASP A 640 30.98 51.25 -15.17
CA ASP A 640 30.29 51.07 -16.45
C ASP A 640 29.73 49.64 -16.59
N GLU A 641 28.45 49.47 -16.49
CA GLU A 641 27.71 48.26 -16.78
C GLU A 641 27.87 47.86 -18.25
N PHE A 642 28.36 46.63 -18.53
CA PHE A 642 28.46 46.12 -19.87
C PHE A 642 27.11 45.80 -20.46
N ARG A 643 26.86 46.27 -21.71
CA ARG A 643 25.70 45.91 -22.51
C ARG A 643 26.09 44.99 -23.64
N PHE A 644 25.53 43.77 -23.60
CA PHE A 644 25.77 42.74 -24.60
C PHE A 644 24.60 42.66 -25.56
N TYR A 645 24.77 43.07 -26.78
CA TYR A 645 23.78 43.03 -27.84
C TYR A 645 23.86 41.69 -28.52
N THR A 646 23.05 40.75 -28.03
CA THR A 646 23.08 39.34 -28.40
C THR A 646 22.16 39.04 -29.56
N PHE A 647 22.65 38.31 -30.56
CA PHE A 647 21.83 37.86 -31.66
C PHE A 647 20.72 36.91 -31.21
N PRO A 648 19.51 36.97 -31.83
CA PRO A 648 18.39 36.11 -31.41
C PRO A 648 18.70 34.62 -31.45
N HIS A 649 19.44 34.14 -32.46
CA HIS A 649 19.77 32.71 -32.56
C HIS A 649 20.71 32.24 -31.44
N VAL A 650 21.62 33.09 -30.99
CA VAL A 650 22.50 32.77 -29.83
C VAL A 650 21.73 32.80 -28.54
N PHE A 651 20.89 33.83 -28.32
CA PHE A 651 20.07 33.91 -27.12
C PHE A 651 19.12 32.71 -27.00
N GLU A 652 18.40 32.43 -28.10
CA GLU A 652 17.34 31.39 -28.10
C GLU A 652 17.91 29.97 -28.17
N GLY A 653 19.04 29.77 -28.90
CA GLY A 653 19.63 28.45 -29.13
C GLY A 653 20.74 28.07 -28.14
N GLU A 654 21.45 29.04 -27.55
CA GLU A 654 22.60 28.78 -26.67
C GLU A 654 22.32 29.26 -25.24
N ILE A 655 22.00 30.55 -25.02
CA ILE A 655 21.85 31.12 -23.67
C ILE A 655 20.59 30.56 -22.99
N ALA A 656 19.47 30.54 -23.70
CA ALA A 656 18.22 29.99 -23.18
C ALA A 656 18.04 28.48 -23.38
N GLN A 657 19.14 27.76 -23.73
CA GLN A 657 19.08 26.33 -24.00
C GLN A 657 18.45 25.54 -22.84
N GLY A 658 17.42 24.78 -23.14
CA GLY A 658 16.69 23.99 -22.14
C GLY A 658 15.47 24.70 -21.53
N PHE A 659 15.26 25.98 -21.84
CA PHE A 659 14.14 26.79 -21.40
C PHE A 659 13.33 27.36 -22.57
N ASN A 660 12.10 27.79 -22.29
CA ASN A 660 11.35 28.59 -23.27
C ASN A 660 11.98 29.99 -23.37
N PRO A 661 12.42 30.44 -24.54
CA PRO A 661 13.16 31.71 -24.70
C PRO A 661 12.38 32.94 -24.22
N SER A 662 11.06 32.93 -24.34
CA SER A 662 10.21 34.04 -23.87
C SER A 662 10.11 34.09 -22.34
N HIS A 663 10.05 32.92 -21.68
CA HIS A 663 10.08 32.83 -20.22
C HIS A 663 11.45 33.21 -19.69
N PHE A 664 12.53 32.75 -20.35
CA PHE A 664 13.91 33.10 -20.02
C PHE A 664 14.15 34.62 -20.10
N ALA A 665 13.71 35.25 -21.20
CA ALA A 665 13.83 36.69 -21.35
C ALA A 665 13.02 37.46 -20.28
N ARG A 666 11.84 36.95 -19.87
CA ARG A 666 11.06 37.53 -18.78
C ARG A 666 11.80 37.45 -17.44
N ALA A 667 12.43 36.33 -17.18
CA ALA A 667 13.21 36.10 -15.97
C ALA A 667 14.40 37.08 -15.91
N LEU A 668 15.18 37.18 -16.96
CA LEU A 668 16.31 38.12 -17.02
C LEU A 668 15.87 39.59 -16.94
N SER A 669 14.72 39.93 -17.54
CA SER A 669 14.18 41.30 -17.46
C SER A 669 13.73 41.64 -16.03
N ALA A 670 13.13 40.68 -15.32
CA ALA A 670 12.73 40.88 -13.90
C ALA A 670 13.95 40.93 -12.97
N ALA A 671 15.06 40.25 -13.31
CA ALA A 671 16.34 40.34 -12.59
C ALA A 671 17.15 41.60 -12.95
N GLY A 672 16.68 42.45 -13.85
CA GLY A 672 17.42 43.63 -14.31
C GLY A 672 18.53 43.33 -15.31
N MET A 673 18.73 42.06 -15.73
CA MET A 673 19.77 41.65 -16.67
C MET A 673 19.39 41.79 -18.13
N LEU A 674 18.12 42.06 -18.46
CA LEU A 674 17.67 42.23 -19.85
C LEU A 674 16.91 43.54 -20.01
N GLU A 675 17.33 44.38 -20.91
CA GLU A 675 16.69 45.65 -21.21
C GLU A 675 15.41 45.43 -22.04
N ALA A 676 14.26 45.61 -21.43
CA ALA A 676 12.95 45.51 -22.11
C ALA A 676 12.61 46.79 -22.91
N GLY A 677 12.01 46.64 -24.08
CA GLY A 677 11.48 47.77 -24.85
C GLY A 677 10.07 48.21 -24.33
N GLY A 678 9.59 49.39 -24.74
CA GLY A 678 8.39 49.99 -24.26
C GLY A 678 7.08 49.16 -24.40
N ASP A 679 7.08 48.13 -25.26
CA ASP A 679 5.90 47.26 -25.52
C ASP A 679 6.07 45.85 -24.90
N ARG A 680 6.87 45.69 -23.87
CA ARG A 680 7.28 44.37 -23.31
C ARG A 680 7.93 43.46 -24.35
N ARG A 681 8.48 44.01 -25.40
CA ARG A 681 9.26 43.28 -26.43
C ARG A 681 10.71 43.18 -25.96
N TYR A 682 11.19 41.98 -25.80
CA TYR A 682 12.57 41.70 -25.36
C TYR A 682 13.62 41.83 -26.48
N LYS A 683 13.17 41.88 -27.75
CA LYS A 683 14.00 42.07 -28.94
C LYS A 683 13.88 43.50 -29.44
N LYS A 684 14.99 44.17 -29.67
CA LYS A 684 14.99 45.55 -30.14
C LYS A 684 16.08 45.88 -31.15
N LYS A 685 15.86 46.93 -31.91
CA LYS A 685 16.84 47.53 -32.81
C LYS A 685 17.67 48.50 -31.99
N ALA A 686 18.77 48.05 -31.40
CA ALA A 686 19.52 48.82 -30.41
C ALA A 686 20.80 49.43 -30.91
N LEU A 687 21.30 49.00 -32.07
CA LEU A 687 22.52 49.52 -32.71
C LEU A 687 22.22 50.11 -34.09
N GLY A 688 23.14 50.93 -34.61
CA GLY A 688 23.08 51.44 -35.96
C GLY A 688 23.14 50.32 -37.02
N ARG A 689 23.14 50.67 -38.31
CA ARG A 689 23.28 49.68 -39.39
C ARG A 689 24.67 49.07 -39.36
N ILE A 690 24.78 47.74 -39.31
CA ILE A 690 26.01 46.97 -39.33
C ILE A 690 26.07 46.25 -40.67
N GLY A 691 27.15 46.43 -41.43
CA GLY A 691 27.21 45.90 -42.79
C GLY A 691 26.07 46.33 -43.70
N GLY A 692 25.56 47.56 -43.52
CA GLY A 692 24.43 48.11 -44.27
C GLY A 692 23.03 47.58 -43.84
N LYS A 693 22.94 46.61 -42.91
CA LYS A 693 21.68 45.99 -42.44
C LYS A 693 21.34 46.38 -41.00
N GLN A 694 20.05 46.52 -40.72
CA GLN A 694 19.52 46.73 -39.38
C GLN A 694 19.30 45.36 -38.71
N HIS A 695 19.96 45.13 -37.60
CA HIS A 695 19.81 43.91 -36.80
C HIS A 695 18.94 44.09 -35.57
N ILE A 696 18.33 43.01 -35.09
CA ILE A 696 17.54 42.96 -33.88
C ILE A 696 18.33 42.15 -32.83
N PHE A 697 18.33 42.62 -31.60
CA PHE A 697 19.11 42.02 -30.51
C PHE A 697 18.29 41.84 -29.23
N TYR A 698 18.71 40.89 -28.43
CA TYR A 698 18.46 40.91 -26.98
C TYR A 698 19.60 41.71 -26.33
N VAL A 699 19.28 42.67 -25.48
CA VAL A 699 20.31 43.52 -24.83
C VAL A 699 20.45 43.07 -23.38
N LEU A 700 21.51 42.33 -23.09
CA LEU A 700 21.85 41.84 -21.77
C LEU A 700 22.76 42.84 -21.06
N MET A 701 22.50 43.03 -19.77
CA MET A 701 23.28 43.87 -18.87
C MET A 701 23.99 42.97 -17.88
N PHE A 702 25.30 43.08 -17.79
CA PHE A 702 26.12 42.22 -16.92
C PHE A 702 27.42 42.90 -16.57
N GLN A 703 27.79 42.83 -15.32
CA GLN A 703 29.07 43.30 -14.82
C GLN A 703 29.87 42.07 -14.38
N PRO A 704 30.96 41.71 -15.08
CA PRO A 704 31.82 40.64 -14.62
C PRO A 704 32.45 40.99 -13.28
N GLU A 705 32.40 40.07 -12.33
CA GLU A 705 33.16 40.20 -11.09
C GLU A 705 34.64 40.29 -11.46
N ALA A 706 35.36 41.29 -10.92
CA ALA A 706 36.81 41.36 -11.06
C ALA A 706 37.40 40.15 -10.32
N GLU A 707 38.11 39.27 -10.99
CA GLU A 707 38.93 38.26 -10.32
C GLU A 707 39.97 38.98 -9.45
N ASP A 708 39.86 38.77 -8.12
CA ASP A 708 40.85 39.18 -7.14
C ASP A 708 42.19 38.44 -7.33
#